data_0a03171a650aef1f69106d4b8014190e
#
_entry.id   0a03171a650aef1f69106d4b8014190e
#
_cell.length_a   1.000
_cell.length_b   1.000
_cell.length_c   1.000
_cell.angle_alpha   90.00
_cell.angle_beta   90.00
_cell.angle_gamma   90.00
#
_symmetry.space_group_name_H-M   'P 1'
#
loop_
_entity.id
_entity.type
_entity.pdbx_description
1 polymer ?
#
loop_
_entity_poly.entity_id
_entity_poly.type
_entity_poly.pdbx_seq_one_letter_code
_entity_poly.pdbx_strand_id
1 'polypeptide(L)'
;MMRIDKLEISIEARAYNDHSDIRHFGRVLDFASGLNLVVGDNTSGKTTLVECLFYALGMEELIEGKPCDKTLDKAVKSQFLYMEPNGNQHEWLVKESFVRIQLSNTNEETITVKRKIVSDDKQQNKMYVWKSPIMENMEHRDCREYYIHNRDDHNTEHNEGFYALLAEFSDLPIIPVPARNTDKTILYMQTVFTASYIEQKRGLSDFFANIRSYNIINPKQKLVEYLMGYETNTDLVNSIGLKEKRKKLEKLWDTKVTAVKNYLAYNDLYIDGLQTEIKQQKIELEELRIAVRSGSVEIGTYIETLKQRIQELENKQKSSQEGNGCEQYLAVLKRYEQHTEEYKNYCIELVTEADKLDNIREQINYIESEIKRYDSLRKVNNIITTFDVKICPTCHQHLPSDISSQSALTLSQIQDSRNMLNMQRSFLVPMMKRLEAALKNKELNKLYLDKQLRKEEVEVKMMASQSNINLYPLSTNEQFELVDCKTKVATLDEVELHTREQIEQLSRIKNAYQQVCGKIKELGDIEEDDLPTAQMLSAFRKLLRKFNYTSNNVINEVFFKEENTTYKYLPVIKHGENNEEEIRADSSASDFIRSIWAYYLTLLTDSKRHPGFLVMDEPCQHSMKEASLTHLFEECAGITDKQTILFCSSQPKTEENEEEKEKLGSNLIEELSNILKDKGLNFNYIGIDPKAITLIND
;
A
#
# COMPACT_ATOMS: atom_id res chain seq x y z
N MET A 1 -16.83 7.22 11.59
CA MET A 1 -16.20 7.43 12.91
C MET A 1 -16.69 6.39 13.88
N MET A 2 -15.88 6.01 14.86
CA MET A 2 -16.24 4.97 15.82
C MET A 2 -16.15 5.49 17.27
N ARG A 3 -16.82 4.77 18.18
CA ARG A 3 -16.84 5.01 19.60
C ARG A 3 -16.56 3.70 20.34
N ILE A 4 -15.87 3.78 21.45
CA ILE A 4 -15.65 2.66 22.37
C ILE A 4 -16.80 2.65 23.35
N ASP A 5 -17.62 1.57 23.36
CA ASP A 5 -18.74 1.47 24.27
C ASP A 5 -18.38 0.71 25.55
N LYS A 6 -17.56 -0.36 25.40
CA LYS A 6 -17.24 -1.23 26.52
C LYS A 6 -15.87 -1.86 26.35
N LEU A 7 -15.11 -1.98 27.43
CA LEU A 7 -13.87 -2.75 27.52
C LEU A 7 -14.03 -3.80 28.61
N GLU A 8 -13.80 -5.06 28.29
CA GLU A 8 -13.81 -6.18 29.21
C GLU A 8 -12.44 -6.85 29.23
N ILE A 9 -11.88 -7.03 30.41
CA ILE A 9 -10.67 -7.83 30.65
C ILE A 9 -11.09 -9.05 31.44
N SER A 10 -10.71 -10.24 31.03
CA SER A 10 -10.98 -11.50 31.69
C SER A 10 -9.70 -12.29 31.85
N ILE A 11 -9.48 -12.77 33.06
CA ILE A 11 -8.28 -13.51 33.48
C ILE A 11 -8.71 -14.73 34.26
N GLU A 12 -8.40 -15.92 33.80
CA GLU A 12 -8.44 -17.14 34.61
C GLU A 12 -7.04 -17.33 35.22
N ALA A 13 -6.96 -17.33 36.54
CA ALA A 13 -5.70 -17.45 37.25
C ALA A 13 -5.78 -18.52 38.33
N ARG A 14 -4.65 -19.16 38.64
CA ARG A 14 -4.48 -20.14 39.70
C ARG A 14 -3.61 -19.56 40.83
N ALA A 15 -3.94 -19.91 42.06
CA ALA A 15 -3.13 -19.47 43.18
C ALA A 15 -1.70 -20.05 43.10
N TYR A 16 -0.69 -19.23 43.43
CA TYR A 16 0.72 -19.65 43.41
C TYR A 16 0.98 -20.80 44.40
N ASN A 17 0.38 -20.75 45.60
CA ASN A 17 0.58 -21.72 46.66
C ASN A 17 -0.37 -22.92 46.60
N ASP A 18 -1.48 -22.82 45.84
CA ASP A 18 -2.46 -23.91 45.67
C ASP A 18 -2.93 -23.91 44.19
N HIS A 19 -2.33 -24.76 43.38
CA HIS A 19 -2.64 -24.86 41.95
C HIS A 19 -4.05 -25.42 41.66
N SER A 20 -4.77 -25.90 42.67
CA SER A 20 -6.17 -26.35 42.53
C SER A 20 -7.17 -25.20 42.71
N ASP A 21 -6.76 -24.09 43.35
CA ASP A 21 -7.59 -22.89 43.49
C ASP A 21 -7.48 -22.05 42.20
N ILE A 22 -8.50 -22.13 41.35
CA ILE A 22 -8.63 -21.40 40.11
C ILE A 22 -9.78 -20.41 40.26
N ARG A 23 -9.51 -19.13 39.98
CA ARG A 23 -10.52 -18.06 40.08
C ARG A 23 -10.50 -17.19 38.85
N HIS A 24 -11.63 -16.50 38.63
CA HIS A 24 -11.80 -15.54 37.55
C HIS A 24 -11.62 -14.10 38.05
N PHE A 25 -10.75 -13.38 37.41
CA PHE A 25 -10.46 -11.97 37.67
C PHE A 25 -10.69 -11.15 36.42
N GLY A 26 -10.93 -9.87 36.56
CA GLY A 26 -11.08 -8.97 35.45
C GLY A 26 -11.81 -7.70 35.81
N ARG A 27 -12.27 -7.01 34.77
CA ARG A 27 -13.09 -5.81 34.88
C ARG A 27 -13.83 -5.52 33.60
N VAL A 28 -15.01 -4.95 33.77
CA VAL A 28 -15.78 -4.36 32.68
C VAL A 28 -15.87 -2.86 32.91
N LEU A 29 -15.55 -2.09 31.88
CA LEU A 29 -15.66 -0.64 31.85
C LEU A 29 -16.68 -0.25 30.78
N ASP A 30 -17.68 0.52 31.16
CA ASP A 30 -18.70 1.07 30.27
C ASP A 30 -18.37 2.54 29.96
N PHE A 31 -18.24 2.87 28.69
CA PHE A 31 -17.93 4.21 28.23
C PHE A 31 -19.15 4.87 27.57
N ALA A 32 -19.27 6.19 27.76
CA ALA A 32 -20.30 7.00 27.15
C ALA A 32 -19.72 7.84 25.99
N SER A 33 -20.58 8.47 25.18
CA SER A 33 -20.17 9.56 24.30
C SER A 33 -19.68 10.77 25.14
N GLY A 34 -18.83 11.63 24.56
CA GLY A 34 -18.25 12.75 25.26
C GLY A 34 -17.12 12.36 26.21
N LEU A 35 -17.05 13.02 27.37
CA LEU A 35 -15.96 12.84 28.33
C LEU A 35 -16.18 11.62 29.22
N ASN A 36 -15.15 10.78 29.31
CA ASN A 36 -15.05 9.65 30.26
C ASN A 36 -13.82 9.87 31.14
N LEU A 37 -14.02 9.89 32.44
CA LEU A 37 -12.97 10.00 33.46
C LEU A 37 -12.75 8.66 34.13
N VAL A 38 -11.61 8.03 33.88
CA VAL A 38 -11.19 6.79 34.51
C VAL A 38 -10.23 7.15 35.63
N VAL A 39 -10.69 7.04 36.87
CA VAL A 39 -10.00 7.58 38.05
C VAL A 39 -9.60 6.47 39.00
N GLY A 40 -8.37 6.50 39.48
CA GLY A 40 -7.86 5.57 40.47
C GLY A 40 -6.49 5.96 41.01
N ASP A 41 -6.07 5.36 42.09
CA ASP A 41 -4.78 5.64 42.72
C ASP A 41 -3.58 5.31 41.83
N ASN A 42 -2.41 5.86 42.15
CA ASN A 42 -1.17 5.41 41.54
C ASN A 42 -1.02 3.90 41.79
N THR A 43 -0.57 3.17 40.76
CA THR A 43 -0.45 1.71 40.79
C THR A 43 -1.79 0.92 40.86
N SER A 44 -2.93 1.58 40.64
CA SER A 44 -4.23 0.89 40.53
C SER A 44 -4.39 0.05 39.28
N GLY A 45 -3.54 0.25 38.24
CA GLY A 45 -3.57 -0.46 36.96
C GLY A 45 -4.19 0.32 35.80
N LYS A 46 -4.27 1.66 35.90
CA LYS A 46 -4.76 2.53 34.79
C LYS A 46 -4.04 2.27 33.48
N THR A 47 -2.71 2.25 33.51
CA THR A 47 -1.88 1.99 32.33
C THR A 47 -2.17 0.60 31.74
N THR A 48 -2.39 -0.42 32.58
CA THR A 48 -2.81 -1.76 32.13
C THR A 48 -4.13 -1.72 31.36
N LEU A 49 -5.10 -0.89 31.79
CA LEU A 49 -6.38 -0.71 31.08
C LEU A 49 -6.17 -0.05 29.72
N VAL A 50 -5.31 0.99 29.64
CA VAL A 50 -4.94 1.64 28.38
C VAL A 50 -4.24 0.65 27.44
N GLU A 51 -3.29 -0.13 27.96
CA GLU A 51 -2.60 -1.16 27.19
C GLU A 51 -3.58 -2.20 26.63
N CYS A 52 -4.51 -2.69 27.45
CA CYS A 52 -5.54 -3.64 27.04
C CYS A 52 -6.48 -3.04 25.97
N LEU A 53 -6.85 -1.76 26.09
CA LEU A 53 -7.68 -1.06 25.12
C LEU A 53 -7.01 -1.03 23.73
N PHE A 54 -5.76 -0.58 23.67
CA PHE A 54 -5.03 -0.53 22.40
C PHE A 54 -4.64 -1.91 21.87
N TYR A 55 -4.39 -2.87 22.76
CA TYR A 55 -4.18 -4.27 22.38
C TYR A 55 -5.44 -4.87 21.72
N ALA A 56 -6.63 -4.61 22.28
CA ALA A 56 -7.90 -5.07 21.70
C ALA A 56 -8.16 -4.48 20.32
N LEU A 57 -7.66 -3.28 20.04
CA LEU A 57 -7.74 -2.62 18.74
C LEU A 57 -6.63 -3.04 17.76
N GLY A 58 -5.67 -3.89 18.18
CA GLY A 58 -4.49 -4.21 17.37
C GLY A 58 -3.48 -3.07 17.25
N MET A 59 -3.56 -2.07 18.14
CA MET A 59 -2.76 -0.83 18.10
C MET A 59 -1.66 -0.80 19.18
N GLU A 60 -1.22 -1.95 19.69
CA GLU A 60 -0.20 -2.07 20.72
C GLU A 60 1.14 -1.41 20.35
N GLU A 61 1.40 -1.24 19.05
CA GLU A 61 2.60 -0.55 18.56
C GLU A 61 2.64 0.93 18.95
N LEU A 62 1.50 1.54 19.27
CA LEU A 62 1.41 2.92 19.72
C LEU A 62 1.86 3.10 21.17
N ILE A 63 1.86 2.03 21.97
CA ILE A 63 2.20 2.09 23.40
C ILE A 63 3.72 2.03 23.59
N GLU A 64 4.39 0.96 23.16
CA GLU A 64 5.85 0.81 23.32
C GLU A 64 6.60 0.47 22.03
N GLY A 65 5.90 0.48 20.90
CA GLY A 65 6.50 0.21 19.63
C GLY A 65 6.89 -1.25 19.37
N LYS A 66 6.38 -2.21 20.14
CA LYS A 66 6.62 -3.66 19.95
C LYS A 66 5.29 -4.35 19.60
N PRO A 67 5.26 -5.24 18.62
CA PRO A 67 4.08 -6.01 18.32
C PRO A 67 3.80 -7.09 19.37
N CYS A 68 2.53 -7.50 19.48
CA CYS A 68 2.03 -8.57 20.35
C CYS A 68 2.06 -8.24 21.85
N ASP A 69 2.00 -9.28 22.68
CA ASP A 69 1.86 -9.24 24.13
C ASP A 69 3.04 -8.63 24.91
N LYS A 70 4.14 -8.32 24.24
CA LYS A 70 5.36 -7.81 24.89
C LYS A 70 5.16 -6.47 25.59
N THR A 71 4.17 -5.71 25.15
CA THR A 71 3.82 -4.40 25.71
C THR A 71 2.93 -4.50 26.94
N LEU A 72 2.16 -5.58 27.08
CA LEU A 72 1.19 -5.72 28.16
C LEU A 72 1.84 -5.94 29.52
N ASP A 73 1.19 -5.42 30.56
CA ASP A 73 1.60 -5.62 31.95
C ASP A 73 1.60 -7.11 32.33
N LYS A 74 2.43 -7.47 33.32
CA LYS A 74 2.52 -8.83 33.86
C LYS A 74 1.20 -9.32 34.44
N ALA A 75 0.38 -8.42 34.97
CA ALA A 75 -0.89 -8.74 35.59
C ALA A 75 -1.89 -9.43 34.66
N VAL A 76 -1.82 -9.16 33.34
CA VAL A 76 -2.70 -9.79 32.34
C VAL A 76 -2.04 -10.95 31.59
N LYS A 77 -0.71 -11.16 31.74
CA LYS A 77 -0.01 -12.18 30.96
C LYS A 77 0.79 -13.22 31.77
N SER A 78 1.14 -12.96 33.01
CA SER A 78 1.97 -13.91 33.75
C SER A 78 1.53 -14.08 35.21
N GLN A 79 1.55 -13.01 36.01
CA GLN A 79 1.26 -13.08 37.43
C GLN A 79 0.88 -11.72 37.98
N PHE A 80 0.11 -11.70 39.06
CA PHE A 80 -0.27 -10.51 39.80
C PHE A 80 -0.52 -10.80 41.28
N LEU A 81 -0.46 -9.73 42.09
CA LEU A 81 -0.80 -9.77 43.51
C LEU A 81 -2.22 -9.25 43.68
N TYR A 82 -3.05 -10.04 44.32
CA TYR A 82 -4.41 -9.66 44.68
C TYR A 82 -4.54 -9.58 46.22
N MET A 83 -5.10 -8.48 46.70
CA MET A 83 -5.38 -8.25 48.12
C MET A 83 -6.83 -8.57 48.37
N GLU A 84 -7.08 -9.56 49.19
CA GLU A 84 -8.43 -9.91 49.64
C GLU A 84 -9.00 -8.85 50.59
N PRO A 85 -10.33 -8.77 50.80
CA PRO A 85 -10.96 -7.83 51.71
C PRO A 85 -10.51 -7.98 53.19
N ASN A 86 -9.99 -9.17 53.55
CA ASN A 86 -9.43 -9.45 54.87
C ASN A 86 -7.99 -8.93 55.06
N GLY A 87 -7.41 -8.29 54.04
CA GLY A 87 -6.05 -7.75 54.06
C GLY A 87 -4.96 -8.75 53.70
N ASN A 88 -5.28 -10.01 53.43
CA ASN A 88 -4.31 -10.99 52.97
C ASN A 88 -3.95 -10.77 51.51
N GLN A 89 -2.66 -10.86 51.20
CA GLN A 89 -2.14 -10.70 49.84
C GLN A 89 -1.74 -12.06 49.29
N HIS A 90 -2.31 -12.42 48.13
CA HIS A 90 -2.04 -13.68 47.45
C HIS A 90 -1.50 -13.41 46.03
N GLU A 91 -0.53 -14.23 45.63
CA GLU A 91 0.04 -14.22 44.28
C GLU A 91 -0.74 -15.19 43.38
N TRP A 92 -1.11 -14.73 42.21
CA TRP A 92 -1.89 -15.47 41.22
C TRP A 92 -1.11 -15.59 39.91
N LEU A 93 -1.10 -16.79 39.35
CA LEU A 93 -0.49 -17.09 38.05
C LEU A 93 -1.57 -17.13 36.97
N VAL A 94 -1.41 -16.33 35.93
CA VAL A 94 -2.34 -16.27 34.81
C VAL A 94 -2.28 -17.57 34.03
N LYS A 95 -3.43 -18.23 33.83
CA LYS A 95 -3.61 -19.45 33.05
C LYS A 95 -4.14 -19.11 31.67
N GLU A 96 -5.23 -18.36 31.60
CA GLU A 96 -5.79 -17.81 30.36
C GLU A 96 -6.21 -16.37 30.60
N SER A 97 -6.06 -15.57 29.54
CA SER A 97 -6.56 -14.20 29.58
C SER A 97 -6.92 -13.69 28.19
N PHE A 98 -7.91 -12.82 28.13
CA PHE A 98 -8.32 -12.15 26.90
C PHE A 98 -8.87 -10.75 27.22
N VAL A 99 -8.95 -9.96 26.16
CA VAL A 99 -9.65 -8.68 26.19
C VAL A 99 -10.77 -8.69 25.15
N ARG A 100 -11.92 -8.11 25.50
CA ARG A 100 -13.03 -7.82 24.59
C ARG A 100 -13.28 -6.32 24.56
N ILE A 101 -13.51 -5.77 23.36
CA ILE A 101 -13.91 -4.38 23.18
C ILE A 101 -15.17 -4.33 22.34
N GLN A 102 -16.14 -3.55 22.79
CA GLN A 102 -17.33 -3.25 22.02
C GLN A 102 -17.18 -1.87 21.41
N LEU A 103 -17.42 -1.80 20.11
CA LEU A 103 -17.32 -0.59 19.31
C LEU A 103 -18.65 -0.33 18.62
N SER A 104 -19.04 0.94 18.56
CA SER A 104 -20.14 1.39 17.70
C SER A 104 -19.65 2.45 16.73
N ASN A 105 -20.34 2.58 15.57
CA ASN A 105 -20.04 3.57 14.57
C ASN A 105 -21.18 4.58 14.41
N THR A 106 -20.97 5.58 13.55
CA THR A 106 -21.98 6.60 13.24
C THR A 106 -23.23 6.06 12.55
N ASN A 107 -23.21 4.83 12.02
CA ASN A 107 -24.34 4.15 11.40
C ASN A 107 -25.13 3.29 12.42
N GLU A 108 -24.85 3.43 13.71
CA GLU A 108 -25.42 2.61 14.79
C GLU A 108 -25.10 1.12 14.70
N GLU A 109 -24.13 0.72 13.89
CA GLU A 109 -23.64 -0.63 13.86
C GLU A 109 -22.75 -0.89 15.08
N THR A 110 -22.85 -2.08 15.63
CA THR A 110 -22.05 -2.50 16.79
C THR A 110 -21.26 -3.75 16.45
N ILE A 111 -19.97 -3.74 16.78
CA ILE A 111 -19.12 -4.94 16.72
C ILE A 111 -18.47 -5.19 18.08
N THR A 112 -18.27 -6.46 18.39
CA THR A 112 -17.45 -6.88 19.53
C THR A 112 -16.22 -7.59 18.98
N VAL A 113 -15.06 -7.15 19.46
CA VAL A 113 -13.76 -7.73 19.10
C VAL A 113 -13.16 -8.38 20.33
N LYS A 114 -12.80 -9.68 20.25
CA LYS A 114 -12.05 -10.41 21.28
C LYS A 114 -10.66 -10.72 20.80
N ARG A 115 -9.67 -10.49 21.63
CA ARG A 115 -8.28 -10.89 21.40
C ARG A 115 -7.72 -11.62 22.60
N LYS A 116 -7.14 -12.79 22.38
CA LYS A 116 -6.49 -13.57 23.43
C LYS A 116 -5.12 -12.98 23.78
N ILE A 117 -4.80 -12.95 25.08
CA ILE A 117 -3.48 -12.53 25.58
C ILE A 117 -2.67 -13.77 25.94
N VAL A 118 -3.21 -14.63 26.81
CA VAL A 118 -2.62 -15.91 27.16
C VAL A 118 -3.60 -17.01 26.79
N SER A 119 -3.14 -17.98 26.00
CA SER A 119 -3.93 -19.15 25.61
C SER A 119 -3.02 -20.28 25.17
N ASP A 120 -3.50 -21.51 25.25
CA ASP A 120 -2.75 -22.73 24.87
C ASP A 120 -2.41 -22.76 23.37
N ASP A 121 -3.26 -22.17 22.55
CA ASP A 121 -3.14 -22.15 21.08
C ASP A 121 -2.20 -21.07 20.50
N LYS A 122 -1.63 -20.23 21.34
CA LYS A 122 -0.67 -19.14 20.97
C LYS A 122 -1.11 -18.26 19.78
N GLN A 123 -2.40 -18.05 19.59
CA GLN A 123 -2.96 -17.34 18.43
C GLN A 123 -3.18 -15.83 18.72
N GLN A 124 -2.15 -15.15 19.18
CA GLN A 124 -2.22 -13.72 19.56
C GLN A 124 -2.41 -12.77 18.36
N ASN A 125 -2.23 -13.25 17.13
CA ASN A 125 -2.46 -12.48 15.90
C ASN A 125 -3.88 -12.65 15.34
N LYS A 126 -4.75 -13.41 16.01
CA LYS A 126 -6.16 -13.58 15.63
C LYS A 126 -7.06 -12.63 16.40
N MET A 127 -8.04 -12.06 15.68
CA MET A 127 -9.12 -11.25 16.18
C MET A 127 -10.44 -11.98 15.94
N TYR A 128 -11.21 -12.20 16.98
CA TYR A 128 -12.55 -12.79 16.87
C TYR A 128 -13.58 -11.67 16.89
N VAL A 129 -14.39 -11.55 15.86
CA VAL A 129 -15.33 -10.43 15.67
C VAL A 129 -16.76 -10.92 15.56
N TRP A 130 -17.63 -10.34 16.34
CA TRP A 130 -19.08 -10.52 16.31
C TRP A 130 -19.74 -9.20 15.89
N LYS A 131 -20.77 -9.26 15.04
CA LYS A 131 -21.61 -8.10 14.71
C LYS A 131 -22.73 -7.94 15.70
N SER A 132 -22.40 -7.81 16.97
CA SER A 132 -23.34 -7.65 18.09
C SER A 132 -22.64 -7.04 19.31
N PRO A 133 -23.42 -6.46 20.26
CA PRO A 133 -22.90 -6.05 21.57
C PRO A 133 -22.36 -7.25 22.37
N ILE A 134 -21.57 -6.97 23.41
CA ILE A 134 -21.14 -7.98 24.39
C ILE A 134 -22.36 -8.57 25.10
N MET A 135 -22.50 -9.89 25.03
CA MET A 135 -23.61 -10.66 25.60
C MET A 135 -23.09 -11.86 26.36
N GLU A 136 -23.91 -12.40 27.27
CA GLU A 136 -23.67 -13.70 27.89
C GLU A 136 -23.65 -14.82 26.81
N ASN A 137 -22.79 -15.80 27.02
CA ASN A 137 -22.60 -16.96 26.12
C ASN A 137 -22.22 -16.58 24.67
N MET A 138 -21.56 -15.45 24.46
CA MET A 138 -21.14 -14.97 23.15
C MET A 138 -20.22 -15.97 22.41
N GLU A 139 -19.44 -16.76 23.15
CA GLU A 139 -18.49 -17.75 22.61
C GLU A 139 -19.17 -18.90 21.86
N HIS A 140 -20.45 -19.16 22.12
CA HIS A 140 -21.26 -20.17 21.42
C HIS A 140 -21.93 -19.62 20.13
N ARG A 141 -21.71 -18.35 19.77
CA ARG A 141 -22.25 -17.73 18.56
C ARG A 141 -21.20 -17.67 17.47
N ASP A 142 -21.67 -17.70 16.23
CA ASP A 142 -20.80 -17.57 15.08
C ASP A 142 -20.01 -16.26 15.13
N CYS A 143 -18.69 -16.36 15.15
CA CYS A 143 -17.77 -15.26 15.03
C CYS A 143 -16.99 -15.38 13.72
N ARG A 144 -16.51 -14.25 13.22
CA ARG A 144 -15.59 -14.21 12.11
C ARG A 144 -14.18 -13.96 12.61
N GLU A 145 -13.23 -14.75 12.10
CA GLU A 145 -11.80 -14.59 12.41
C GLU A 145 -11.17 -13.59 11.45
N TYR A 146 -10.37 -12.69 12.00
CA TYR A 146 -9.54 -11.73 11.25
C TYR A 146 -8.11 -11.81 11.75
N TYR A 147 -7.17 -11.33 10.94
CA TYR A 147 -5.74 -11.42 11.24
C TYR A 147 -5.11 -10.03 11.33
N ILE A 148 -4.09 -9.90 12.18
CA ILE A 148 -3.22 -8.73 12.32
C ILE A 148 -1.76 -9.15 12.21
N HIS A 149 -0.87 -8.19 11.94
CA HIS A 149 0.58 -8.36 11.82
C HIS A 149 1.01 -9.35 10.73
N ASN A 150 0.14 -9.63 9.77
CA ASN A 150 0.42 -10.39 8.56
C ASN A 150 0.49 -9.45 7.35
N ARG A 151 1.05 -9.91 6.23
CA ARG A 151 1.08 -9.13 4.96
C ARG A 151 -0.30 -8.71 4.48
N ASP A 152 -1.33 -9.45 4.88
CA ASP A 152 -2.71 -9.31 4.43
C ASP A 152 -3.61 -8.63 5.48
N ASP A 153 -3.05 -8.02 6.53
CA ASP A 153 -3.83 -7.39 7.60
C ASP A 153 -4.65 -6.16 7.14
N HIS A 154 -4.26 -5.56 6.01
CA HIS A 154 -5.00 -4.52 5.30
C HIS A 154 -5.63 -5.01 3.98
N ASN A 155 -5.68 -6.32 3.75
CA ASN A 155 -6.23 -6.89 2.52
C ASN A 155 -7.75 -6.78 2.51
N THR A 156 -8.29 -6.15 1.45
CA THR A 156 -9.73 -6.02 1.22
C THR A 156 -10.29 -7.11 0.29
N GLU A 157 -9.44 -7.77 -0.51
CA GLU A 157 -9.89 -8.74 -1.52
C GLU A 157 -10.47 -10.01 -0.88
N HIS A 158 -9.85 -10.48 0.21
CA HIS A 158 -10.31 -11.68 0.92
C HIS A 158 -11.07 -11.35 2.22
N ASN A 159 -11.19 -10.07 2.60
CA ASN A 159 -11.87 -9.63 3.83
C ASN A 159 -11.38 -10.33 5.11
N GLU A 160 -10.09 -10.67 5.20
CA GLU A 160 -9.48 -11.34 6.36
C GLU A 160 -8.61 -10.41 7.21
N GLY A 161 -8.25 -9.23 6.69
CA GLY A 161 -7.45 -8.24 7.38
C GLY A 161 -8.26 -7.46 8.41
N PHE A 162 -7.84 -7.50 9.68
CA PHE A 162 -8.54 -6.76 10.74
C PHE A 162 -8.50 -5.24 10.55
N TYR A 163 -7.40 -4.70 10.06
CA TYR A 163 -7.32 -3.25 9.82
C TYR A 163 -8.17 -2.80 8.63
N ALA A 164 -8.41 -3.68 7.65
CA ALA A 164 -9.37 -3.41 6.58
C ALA A 164 -10.80 -3.36 7.12
N LEU A 165 -11.19 -4.31 8.00
CA LEU A 165 -12.47 -4.27 8.70
C LEU A 165 -12.62 -2.98 9.53
N LEU A 166 -11.59 -2.63 10.30
CA LEU A 166 -11.63 -1.45 11.17
C LEU A 166 -11.75 -0.15 10.35
N ALA A 167 -11.08 -0.09 9.20
CA ALA A 167 -11.17 1.01 8.25
C ALA A 167 -12.59 1.15 7.68
N GLU A 168 -13.18 0.06 7.22
CA GLU A 168 -14.56 0.02 6.73
C GLU A 168 -15.56 0.41 7.82
N PHE A 169 -15.46 -0.19 9.02
CA PHE A 169 -16.34 0.09 10.15
C PHE A 169 -16.28 1.56 10.60
N SER A 170 -15.11 2.18 10.54
CA SER A 170 -14.88 3.57 10.96
C SER A 170 -15.11 4.60 9.86
N ASP A 171 -15.39 4.17 8.64
CA ASP A 171 -15.45 5.01 7.44
C ASP A 171 -14.12 5.77 7.20
N LEU A 172 -13.00 5.06 7.36
CA LEU A 172 -11.65 5.58 7.20
C LEU A 172 -10.99 4.91 5.99
N PRO A 173 -10.95 5.54 4.81
CA PRO A 173 -10.42 4.91 3.60
C PRO A 173 -8.92 4.63 3.71
N ILE A 174 -8.50 3.42 3.31
CA ILE A 174 -7.09 3.08 3.17
C ILE A 174 -6.57 3.71 1.88
N ILE A 175 -5.65 4.65 2.01
CA ILE A 175 -5.11 5.40 0.88
C ILE A 175 -3.63 5.07 0.62
N PRO A 176 -3.17 5.08 -0.64
CA PRO A 176 -1.76 4.97 -0.96
C PRO A 176 -1.03 6.30 -0.67
N VAL A 177 0.17 6.21 -0.10
CA VAL A 177 1.05 7.34 0.20
C VAL A 177 2.47 7.10 -0.34
N PRO A 178 3.26 8.16 -0.60
CA PRO A 178 4.64 8.02 -1.05
C PRO A 178 5.50 7.26 -0.06
N ALA A 179 6.35 6.36 -0.55
CA ALA A 179 7.24 5.54 0.26
C ALA A 179 8.72 5.80 -0.04
N ARG A 180 9.62 5.48 0.92
CA ARG A 180 11.07 5.70 0.77
C ARG A 180 11.74 4.66 -0.13
N ASN A 181 11.35 3.38 0.02
CA ASN A 181 12.02 2.25 -0.64
C ASN A 181 11.23 1.71 -1.83
N THR A 182 9.96 2.09 -1.98
CA THR A 182 9.05 1.72 -3.05
C THR A 182 8.35 2.97 -3.52
N ASP A 183 7.76 2.98 -4.70
CA ASP A 183 7.05 4.17 -5.19
C ASP A 183 5.89 4.56 -4.27
N LYS A 184 5.20 3.57 -3.70
CA LYS A 184 4.04 3.76 -2.82
C LYS A 184 3.96 2.69 -1.73
N THR A 185 3.35 3.07 -0.62
CA THR A 185 2.83 2.20 0.43
C THR A 185 1.42 2.67 0.81
N ILE A 186 0.74 1.97 1.69
CA ILE A 186 -0.54 2.45 2.24
C ILE A 186 -0.30 3.32 3.48
N LEU A 187 -1.24 4.21 3.78
CA LEU A 187 -1.30 4.84 5.08
C LEU A 187 -1.91 3.83 6.06
N TYR A 188 -1.07 3.26 6.91
CA TYR A 188 -1.47 2.21 7.85
C TYR A 188 -2.42 2.74 8.91
N MET A 189 -3.40 1.93 9.32
CA MET A 189 -4.36 2.29 10.35
C MET A 189 -3.67 2.64 11.68
N GLN A 190 -2.57 1.97 12.02
CA GLN A 190 -1.75 2.30 13.20
C GLN A 190 -1.20 3.74 13.12
N THR A 191 -0.87 4.23 11.93
CA THR A 191 -0.48 5.64 11.75
C THR A 191 -1.64 6.57 12.01
N VAL A 192 -2.85 6.25 11.51
CA VAL A 192 -4.06 7.07 11.69
C VAL A 192 -4.44 7.14 13.17
N PHE A 193 -4.38 6.02 13.89
CA PHE A 193 -4.72 5.93 15.31
C PHE A 193 -3.71 6.64 16.23
N THR A 194 -2.53 7.04 15.73
CA THR A 194 -1.61 7.89 16.50
C THR A 194 -2.27 9.20 16.93
N ALA A 195 -3.23 9.71 16.16
CA ALA A 195 -3.99 10.91 16.52
C ALA A 195 -4.99 10.70 17.67
N SER A 196 -5.26 9.45 18.05
CA SER A 196 -6.23 9.09 19.08
C SER A 196 -5.59 8.79 20.44
N TYR A 197 -4.28 9.00 20.60
CA TYR A 197 -3.58 8.62 21.83
C TYR A 197 -2.48 9.61 22.23
N ILE A 198 -2.56 10.07 23.46
CA ILE A 198 -1.50 10.82 24.14
C ILE A 198 -1.00 9.95 25.30
N GLU A 199 0.18 9.36 25.13
CA GLU A 199 0.83 8.50 26.12
C GLU A 199 1.47 9.34 27.22
N GLN A 200 1.45 8.83 28.46
CA GLN A 200 1.98 9.48 29.65
C GLN A 200 3.43 9.98 29.53
N LYS A 201 4.35 9.14 29.04
CA LYS A 201 5.80 9.41 29.04
C LYS A 201 6.29 10.07 27.75
N ARG A 202 5.93 9.50 26.60
CA ARG A 202 6.41 9.95 25.29
C ARG A 202 5.44 10.90 24.62
N GLY A 203 4.14 10.69 24.79
CA GLY A 203 3.10 11.49 24.14
C GLY A 203 3.15 12.97 24.50
N LEU A 204 3.74 13.31 25.65
CA LEU A 204 3.96 14.67 26.10
C LEU A 204 5.33 15.24 25.71
N SER A 205 6.14 14.52 24.96
CA SER A 205 7.50 14.95 24.55
C SER A 205 7.58 15.49 23.13
N ASP A 206 6.64 15.14 22.25
CA ASP A 206 6.60 15.58 20.84
C ASP A 206 5.20 15.33 20.26
N PHE A 207 4.81 16.08 19.22
CA PHE A 207 3.59 15.78 18.46
C PHE A 207 3.72 14.45 17.74
N PHE A 208 2.74 13.56 17.94
CA PHE A 208 2.76 12.22 17.38
C PHE A 208 4.03 11.44 17.72
N ALA A 209 4.48 11.51 18.98
CA ALA A 209 5.74 10.92 19.45
C ALA A 209 5.84 9.42 19.14
N ASN A 210 4.73 8.70 19.12
CA ASN A 210 4.66 7.25 18.88
C ASN A 210 4.44 6.86 17.41
N ILE A 211 4.44 7.83 16.48
CA ILE A 211 4.24 7.55 15.06
C ILE A 211 5.40 6.74 14.48
N ARG A 212 5.08 5.66 13.80
CA ARG A 212 6.06 4.85 13.07
C ARG A 212 6.14 5.26 11.62
N SER A 213 7.33 5.15 11.05
CA SER A 213 7.55 5.55 9.65
C SER A 213 6.89 4.61 8.64
N TYR A 214 6.79 3.29 8.91
CA TYR A 214 6.27 2.27 7.99
C TYR A 214 6.71 2.49 6.52
N ASN A 215 7.94 2.94 6.34
CA ASN A 215 8.48 3.33 5.04
C ASN A 215 7.81 4.57 4.38
N ILE A 216 6.90 5.26 5.06
CA ILE A 216 6.22 6.46 4.56
C ILE A 216 7.17 7.65 4.56
N ILE A 217 7.13 8.46 3.52
CA ILE A 217 7.84 9.75 3.46
C ILE A 217 7.02 10.76 4.25
N ASN A 218 7.64 11.43 5.25
CA ASN A 218 7.01 12.43 6.11
C ASN A 218 5.70 11.94 6.77
N PRO A 219 5.73 10.89 7.63
CA PRO A 219 4.52 10.25 8.14
C PRO A 219 3.63 11.20 8.96
N LYS A 220 4.20 12.12 9.75
CA LYS A 220 3.43 13.14 10.50
C LYS A 220 2.64 14.06 9.57
N GLN A 221 3.26 14.55 8.51
CA GLN A 221 2.61 15.36 7.48
C GLN A 221 1.47 14.57 6.82
N LYS A 222 1.74 13.33 6.39
CA LYS A 222 0.74 12.49 5.73
C LYS A 222 -0.44 12.12 6.63
N LEU A 223 -0.19 11.96 7.93
CA LEU A 223 -1.24 11.78 8.92
C LEU A 223 -2.16 13.01 8.97
N VAL A 224 -1.61 14.22 9.10
CA VAL A 224 -2.42 15.45 9.18
C VAL A 224 -3.19 15.68 7.88
N GLU A 225 -2.54 15.54 6.72
CA GLU A 225 -3.20 15.63 5.41
C GLU A 225 -4.38 14.67 5.29
N TYR A 226 -4.21 13.44 5.76
CA TYR A 226 -5.28 12.45 5.79
C TYR A 226 -6.43 12.84 6.71
N LEU A 227 -6.11 13.19 7.97
CA LEU A 227 -7.12 13.53 8.98
C LEU A 227 -7.97 14.73 8.54
N MET A 228 -7.33 15.77 8.05
CA MET A 228 -8.01 16.98 7.60
C MET A 228 -8.75 16.78 6.28
N GLY A 229 -8.51 15.66 5.58
CA GLY A 229 -9.12 15.36 4.28
C GLY A 229 -8.73 16.40 3.23
N TYR A 230 -7.50 16.86 3.25
CA TYR A 230 -6.99 17.75 2.23
C TYR A 230 -7.04 17.04 0.88
N GLU A 231 -7.82 17.60 -0.04
CA GLU A 231 -8.03 17.02 -1.38
C GLU A 231 -6.72 16.90 -2.15
N THR A 232 -5.77 17.80 -1.90
CA THR A 232 -4.40 17.72 -2.39
C THR A 232 -3.73 16.38 -2.16
N ASN A 233 -4.05 15.67 -1.09
CA ASN A 233 -3.42 14.37 -0.83
C ASN A 233 -4.00 13.28 -1.74
N THR A 234 -5.33 13.25 -1.91
CA THR A 234 -6.00 12.30 -2.81
C THR A 234 -5.65 12.61 -4.26
N ASP A 235 -5.65 13.89 -4.64
CA ASP A 235 -5.36 14.33 -5.99
C ASP A 235 -3.87 14.24 -6.32
N LEU A 236 -2.98 14.49 -5.35
CA LEU A 236 -1.55 14.27 -5.54
C LEU A 236 -1.24 12.79 -5.78
N VAL A 237 -1.83 11.87 -4.99
CA VAL A 237 -1.66 10.42 -5.16
C VAL A 237 -2.29 9.96 -6.48
N ASN A 238 -3.48 10.46 -6.82
CA ASN A 238 -4.12 10.22 -8.11
C ASN A 238 -3.26 10.76 -9.25
N SER A 239 -2.72 11.98 -9.14
CA SER A 239 -1.82 12.60 -10.10
C SER A 239 -0.54 11.77 -10.29
N ILE A 240 0.10 11.31 -9.21
CA ILE A 240 1.27 10.42 -9.29
C ILE A 240 0.90 9.12 -10.00
N GLY A 241 -0.21 8.47 -9.62
CA GLY A 241 -0.70 7.25 -10.26
C GLY A 241 -1.02 7.42 -11.74
N LEU A 242 -1.61 8.55 -12.11
CA LEU A 242 -1.89 8.89 -13.51
C LEU A 242 -0.61 9.21 -14.29
N LYS A 243 0.37 9.89 -13.67
CA LYS A 243 1.69 10.15 -14.29
C LYS A 243 2.46 8.85 -14.55
N GLU A 244 2.41 7.88 -13.61
CA GLU A 244 3.01 6.55 -13.81
C GLU A 244 2.28 5.76 -14.90
N LYS A 245 0.94 5.77 -14.91
CA LYS A 245 0.13 5.13 -15.95
C LYS A 245 0.44 5.73 -17.32
N ARG A 246 0.61 7.05 -17.40
CA ARG A 246 1.05 7.74 -18.60
C ARG A 246 2.41 7.23 -19.09
N LYS A 247 3.42 7.15 -18.21
CA LYS A 247 4.75 6.61 -18.56
C LYS A 247 4.70 5.16 -19.04
N LYS A 248 3.86 4.32 -18.42
CA LYS A 248 3.66 2.93 -18.87
C LYS A 248 3.05 2.87 -20.27
N LEU A 249 2.08 3.73 -20.56
CA LEU A 249 1.46 3.81 -21.89
C LEU A 249 2.43 4.36 -22.93
N GLU A 250 3.26 5.36 -22.60
CA GLU A 250 4.33 5.86 -23.47
C GLU A 250 5.33 4.76 -23.84
N LYS A 251 5.78 3.96 -22.87
CA LYS A 251 6.70 2.83 -23.09
C LYS A 251 6.05 1.71 -23.92
N LEU A 252 4.77 1.40 -23.62
CA LEU A 252 4.04 0.39 -24.38
C LEU A 252 3.83 0.80 -25.83
N TRP A 253 3.54 2.07 -26.08
CA TRP A 253 3.44 2.66 -27.41
C TRP A 253 4.75 2.53 -28.18
N ASP A 254 5.87 2.99 -27.62
CA ASP A 254 7.20 2.92 -28.24
C ASP A 254 7.57 1.48 -28.61
N THR A 255 7.39 0.54 -27.71
CA THR A 255 7.64 -0.90 -27.95
C THR A 255 6.80 -1.42 -29.11
N LYS A 256 5.50 -1.10 -29.12
CA LYS A 256 4.58 -1.54 -30.18
C LYS A 256 4.89 -0.90 -31.53
N VAL A 257 5.15 0.39 -31.55
CA VAL A 257 5.52 1.10 -32.79
C VAL A 257 6.80 0.55 -33.40
N THR A 258 7.80 0.29 -32.56
CA THR A 258 9.06 -0.30 -32.98
C THR A 258 8.84 -1.71 -33.55
N ALA A 259 8.01 -2.52 -32.95
CA ALA A 259 7.66 -3.85 -33.46
C ALA A 259 6.97 -3.79 -34.81
N VAL A 260 5.98 -2.89 -35.00
CA VAL A 260 5.29 -2.69 -36.27
C VAL A 260 6.26 -2.23 -37.37
N LYS A 261 7.12 -1.25 -37.07
CA LYS A 261 8.13 -0.76 -38.04
C LYS A 261 9.12 -1.84 -38.46
N ASN A 262 9.57 -2.67 -37.52
CA ASN A 262 10.48 -3.77 -37.79
C ASN A 262 9.79 -4.87 -38.61
N TYR A 263 8.54 -5.20 -38.31
CA TYR A 263 7.77 -6.19 -39.06
C TYR A 263 7.56 -5.73 -40.53
N LEU A 264 7.19 -4.47 -40.74
CA LEU A 264 7.06 -3.91 -42.08
C LEU A 264 8.41 -3.86 -42.81
N ALA A 265 9.47 -3.46 -42.12
CA ALA A 265 10.82 -3.42 -42.72
C ALA A 265 11.31 -4.79 -43.17
N TYR A 266 10.96 -5.87 -42.46
CA TYR A 266 11.28 -7.25 -42.87
C TYR A 266 10.59 -7.64 -44.19
N ASN A 267 9.42 -7.07 -44.47
CA ASN A 267 8.64 -7.32 -45.67
C ASN A 267 8.85 -6.25 -46.78
N ASP A 268 9.93 -5.50 -46.71
CA ASP A 268 10.26 -4.40 -47.64
C ASP A 268 9.20 -3.27 -47.70
N LEU A 269 8.46 -3.12 -46.60
CA LEU A 269 7.43 -2.11 -46.46
C LEU A 269 7.86 -1.05 -45.42
N TYR A 270 7.17 0.06 -45.40
CA TYR A 270 7.25 1.07 -44.35
C TYR A 270 5.89 1.71 -44.15
N ILE A 271 5.70 2.30 -43.00
CA ILE A 271 4.50 3.05 -42.64
C ILE A 271 4.85 4.52 -42.45
N ASP A 272 4.17 5.37 -43.23
CA ASP A 272 4.36 6.81 -43.17
C ASP A 272 3.42 7.44 -42.13
N GLY A 273 3.93 8.45 -41.41
CA GLY A 273 3.16 9.17 -40.39
C GLY A 273 3.10 8.53 -39.02
N LEU A 274 3.59 7.30 -38.80
CA LEU A 274 3.63 6.66 -37.47
C LEU A 274 4.85 7.12 -36.69
N GLN A 275 4.62 7.86 -35.57
CA GLN A 275 5.67 8.40 -34.73
C GLN A 275 6.02 7.45 -33.59
N THR A 276 7.31 7.38 -33.23
CA THR A 276 7.79 6.55 -32.15
C THR A 276 7.31 7.09 -30.78
N GLU A 277 7.26 8.40 -30.62
CA GLU A 277 6.73 9.03 -29.43
C GLU A 277 5.24 9.35 -29.59
N ILE A 278 4.41 8.84 -28.66
CA ILE A 278 2.94 9.05 -28.68
C ILE A 278 2.56 10.54 -28.67
N LYS A 279 3.38 11.39 -28.01
CA LYS A 279 3.17 12.84 -27.93
C LYS A 279 3.29 13.53 -29.31
N GLN A 280 4.08 12.96 -30.19
CA GLN A 280 4.34 13.50 -31.53
C GLN A 280 3.37 12.98 -32.59
N GLN A 281 2.54 11.97 -32.21
CA GLN A 281 1.55 11.38 -33.10
C GLN A 281 0.37 12.33 -33.34
N LYS A 282 0.49 13.21 -34.33
CA LYS A 282 -0.54 14.18 -34.70
C LYS A 282 -1.53 13.61 -35.71
N ILE A 283 -1.05 12.75 -36.60
CA ILE A 283 -1.87 12.12 -37.67
C ILE A 283 -2.75 11.06 -37.02
N GLU A 284 -4.01 10.97 -37.45
CA GLU A 284 -4.88 9.89 -36.97
C GLU A 284 -4.39 8.54 -37.51
N LEU A 285 -4.52 7.49 -36.71
CA LEU A 285 -3.95 6.18 -37.04
C LEU A 285 -4.63 5.52 -38.25
N GLU A 286 -5.86 5.94 -38.54
CA GLU A 286 -6.65 5.50 -39.69
C GLU A 286 -6.15 6.10 -41.01
N GLU A 287 -5.43 7.24 -40.95
CA GLU A 287 -4.87 7.94 -42.12
C GLU A 287 -3.44 7.48 -42.43
N LEU A 288 -2.89 6.55 -41.65
CA LEU A 288 -1.55 6.04 -41.88
C LEU A 288 -1.47 5.22 -43.17
N ARG A 289 -0.41 5.45 -43.96
CA ARG A 289 -0.19 4.79 -45.22
C ARG A 289 0.95 3.78 -45.13
N ILE A 290 0.67 2.57 -45.57
CA ILE A 290 1.68 1.53 -45.72
C ILE A 290 2.15 1.55 -47.18
N ALA A 291 3.45 1.67 -47.42
CA ALA A 291 4.01 1.77 -48.74
C ALA A 291 5.24 0.86 -48.91
N VAL A 292 5.50 0.51 -50.13
CA VAL A 292 6.65 -0.32 -50.55
C VAL A 292 7.90 0.54 -50.65
N ARG A 293 9.02 0.08 -50.05
CA ARG A 293 10.28 0.84 -50.00
C ARG A 293 10.87 1.12 -51.39
N SER A 294 10.73 0.21 -52.36
CA SER A 294 11.32 0.30 -53.69
C SER A 294 10.66 1.30 -54.65
N GLY A 295 9.55 1.95 -54.27
CA GLY A 295 8.85 2.85 -55.20
C GLY A 295 7.92 3.87 -54.55
N SER A 296 7.84 3.93 -53.20
CA SER A 296 6.90 4.80 -52.47
C SER A 296 5.44 4.63 -52.86
N VAL A 297 5.08 3.46 -53.40
CA VAL A 297 3.72 3.13 -53.86
C VAL A 297 2.95 2.56 -52.66
N GLU A 298 1.72 3.00 -52.49
CA GLU A 298 0.84 2.47 -51.42
C GLU A 298 0.57 0.98 -51.62
N ILE A 299 0.57 0.20 -50.53
CA ILE A 299 0.46 -1.27 -50.55
C ILE A 299 -0.78 -1.74 -51.34
N GLY A 300 -1.94 -1.10 -51.17
CA GLY A 300 -3.16 -1.43 -51.89
C GLY A 300 -3.02 -1.26 -53.42
N THR A 301 -2.43 -0.16 -53.86
CA THR A 301 -2.16 0.11 -55.27
C THR A 301 -1.15 -0.89 -55.84
N TYR A 302 -0.15 -1.24 -55.06
CA TYR A 302 0.85 -2.23 -55.46
C TYR A 302 0.24 -3.64 -55.57
N ILE A 303 -0.61 -4.04 -54.66
CA ILE A 303 -1.37 -5.31 -54.71
C ILE A 303 -2.27 -5.34 -55.96
N GLU A 304 -2.96 -4.23 -56.30
CA GLU A 304 -3.79 -4.13 -57.50
C GLU A 304 -2.97 -4.29 -58.78
N THR A 305 -1.79 -3.65 -58.83
CA THR A 305 -0.91 -3.81 -60.00
C THR A 305 -0.41 -5.25 -60.15
N LEU A 306 -0.09 -5.91 -59.05
CA LEU A 306 0.26 -7.34 -59.07
C LEU A 306 -0.92 -8.23 -59.47
N LYS A 307 -2.14 -7.95 -58.97
CA LYS A 307 -3.36 -8.69 -59.37
C LYS A 307 -3.69 -8.50 -60.86
N GLN A 308 -3.53 -7.30 -61.39
CA GLN A 308 -3.68 -7.06 -62.84
C GLN A 308 -2.64 -7.84 -63.68
N ARG A 309 -1.38 -7.86 -63.20
CA ARG A 309 -0.32 -8.61 -63.87
C ARG A 309 -0.57 -10.13 -63.82
N ILE A 310 -1.06 -10.66 -62.71
CA ILE A 310 -1.51 -12.04 -62.57
C ILE A 310 -2.59 -12.35 -63.63
N GLN A 311 -3.58 -11.50 -63.77
CA GLN A 311 -4.71 -11.69 -64.67
C GLN A 311 -4.26 -11.68 -66.16
N GLU A 312 -3.32 -10.78 -66.51
CA GLU A 312 -2.71 -10.76 -67.84
C GLU A 312 -1.99 -12.07 -68.15
N LEU A 313 -1.17 -12.58 -67.19
CA LEU A 313 -0.40 -13.81 -67.35
C LEU A 313 -1.33 -15.03 -67.42
N GLU A 314 -2.36 -15.09 -66.56
CA GLU A 314 -3.36 -16.16 -66.58
C GLU A 314 -4.20 -16.19 -67.88
N ASN A 315 -4.57 -15.03 -68.42
CA ASN A 315 -5.27 -14.94 -69.71
C ASN A 315 -4.41 -15.42 -70.87
N LYS A 316 -3.12 -15.12 -70.83
CA LYS A 316 -2.15 -15.69 -71.80
C LYS A 316 -2.06 -17.23 -71.65
N GLN A 317 -2.08 -17.75 -70.41
CA GLN A 317 -2.02 -19.17 -70.18
C GLN A 317 -3.29 -19.93 -70.62
N LYS A 318 -4.49 -19.33 -70.45
CA LYS A 318 -5.78 -19.92 -70.86
C LYS A 318 -5.99 -19.98 -72.37
N SER A 319 -5.39 -19.08 -73.14
CA SER A 319 -5.57 -19.00 -74.56
C SER A 319 -4.87 -20.13 -75.35
N SER A 320 -4.22 -21.09 -74.75
CA SER A 320 -3.37 -22.12 -75.38
C SER A 320 -3.53 -23.53 -74.79
N GLN A 321 -4.62 -23.88 -74.16
CA GLN A 321 -4.86 -25.25 -73.63
C GLN A 321 -5.28 -26.25 -74.72
N GLU A 322 -4.33 -26.71 -75.54
CA GLU A 322 -4.45 -28.00 -76.27
C GLU A 322 -3.05 -28.60 -76.48
N GLY A 323 -2.60 -29.54 -75.53
CA GLY A 323 -1.38 -30.28 -75.72
C GLY A 323 -0.98 -31.14 -74.50
N ASN A 324 -0.85 -32.45 -74.69
CA ASN A 324 -0.64 -33.51 -73.72
C ASN A 324 0.72 -33.50 -72.91
N GLY A 325 1.55 -32.47 -73.06
CA GLY A 325 2.83 -32.39 -72.30
C GLY A 325 2.76 -31.58 -70.99
N CYS A 326 1.59 -31.05 -70.63
CA CYS A 326 1.40 -30.08 -69.60
C CYS A 326 1.23 -30.66 -68.16
N GLU A 327 0.74 -31.89 -68.02
CA GLU A 327 0.34 -32.42 -66.70
C GLU A 327 1.53 -32.67 -65.77
N GLN A 328 2.65 -33.19 -66.23
CA GLN A 328 3.82 -33.46 -65.37
C GLN A 328 4.50 -32.17 -64.89
N TYR A 329 4.61 -31.20 -65.78
CA TYR A 329 5.17 -29.87 -65.44
C TYR A 329 4.26 -29.13 -64.43
N LEU A 330 2.96 -29.12 -64.68
CA LEU A 330 1.98 -28.52 -63.78
C LEU A 330 1.96 -29.19 -62.38
N ALA A 331 2.16 -30.49 -62.33
CA ALA A 331 2.25 -31.21 -61.05
C ALA A 331 3.51 -30.84 -60.25
N VAL A 332 4.66 -30.65 -60.94
CA VAL A 332 5.92 -30.22 -60.29
C VAL A 332 5.83 -28.78 -59.84
N LEU A 333 5.23 -27.90 -60.67
CA LEU A 333 5.00 -26.51 -60.34
C LEU A 333 4.09 -26.37 -59.10
N LYS A 334 2.97 -27.09 -59.09
CA LYS A 334 2.04 -27.06 -57.95
C LYS A 334 2.69 -27.55 -56.65
N ARG A 335 3.57 -28.59 -56.73
CA ARG A 335 4.35 -29.04 -55.61
C ARG A 335 5.33 -28.00 -55.08
N TYR A 336 6.00 -27.32 -55.98
CA TYR A 336 6.90 -26.19 -55.67
C TYR A 336 6.15 -25.03 -54.98
N GLU A 337 4.95 -24.66 -55.47
CA GLU A 337 4.09 -23.65 -54.86
C GLU A 337 3.69 -24.03 -53.44
N GLN A 338 3.25 -25.28 -53.23
CA GLN A 338 2.86 -25.78 -51.90
C GLN A 338 4.03 -25.75 -50.92
N HIS A 339 5.21 -26.27 -51.31
CA HIS A 339 6.38 -26.24 -50.45
C HIS A 339 6.91 -24.85 -50.17
N THR A 340 6.69 -23.90 -51.06
CA THR A 340 7.04 -22.48 -50.86
C THR A 340 6.14 -21.86 -49.78
N GLU A 341 4.86 -22.17 -49.81
CA GLU A 341 3.89 -21.70 -48.80
C GLU A 341 4.18 -22.35 -47.42
N GLU A 342 4.46 -23.67 -47.36
CA GLU A 342 4.87 -24.37 -46.17
C GLU A 342 6.14 -23.76 -45.55
N TYR A 343 7.14 -23.46 -46.39
CA TYR A 343 8.38 -22.83 -45.92
C TYR A 343 8.14 -21.42 -45.34
N LYS A 344 7.23 -20.62 -45.90
CA LYS A 344 6.87 -19.32 -45.35
C LYS A 344 6.21 -19.44 -43.98
N ASN A 345 5.23 -20.32 -43.85
CA ASN A 345 4.55 -20.57 -42.55
C ASN A 345 5.53 -21.03 -41.50
N TYR A 346 6.49 -21.89 -41.88
CA TYR A 346 7.56 -22.32 -41.00
C TYR A 346 8.47 -21.18 -40.53
N CYS A 347 8.78 -20.21 -41.42
CA CYS A 347 9.55 -19.03 -41.05
C CYS A 347 8.80 -18.13 -40.06
N ILE A 348 7.49 -17.95 -40.18
CA ILE A 348 6.65 -17.19 -39.25
C ILE A 348 6.66 -17.85 -37.89
N GLU A 349 6.48 -19.16 -37.81
CA GLU A 349 6.58 -19.91 -36.55
C GLU A 349 7.94 -19.72 -35.86
N LEU A 350 9.02 -19.71 -36.62
CA LEU A 350 10.37 -19.52 -36.10
C LEU A 350 10.54 -18.15 -35.42
N VAL A 351 10.01 -17.10 -36.04
CA VAL A 351 10.06 -15.75 -35.46
C VAL A 351 9.24 -15.67 -34.17
N THR A 352 8.04 -16.24 -34.14
CA THR A 352 7.20 -16.23 -32.93
C THR A 352 7.81 -17.01 -31.76
N GLU A 353 8.56 -18.07 -32.03
CA GLU A 353 9.27 -18.82 -30.98
C GLU A 353 10.54 -18.09 -30.50
N ALA A 354 11.23 -17.36 -31.39
CA ALA A 354 12.35 -16.51 -31.02
C ALA A 354 11.90 -15.38 -30.07
N ASP A 355 10.79 -14.74 -30.36
CA ASP A 355 10.20 -13.70 -29.48
C ASP A 355 9.82 -14.25 -28.10
N LYS A 356 9.29 -15.47 -28.02
CA LYS A 356 9.01 -16.15 -26.75
C LYS A 356 10.29 -16.41 -25.96
N LEU A 357 11.37 -16.80 -26.63
CA LEU A 357 12.67 -17.02 -25.99
C LEU A 357 13.24 -15.74 -25.40
N ASP A 358 13.17 -14.63 -26.13
CA ASP A 358 13.68 -13.34 -25.68
C ASP A 358 12.87 -12.80 -24.47
N ASN A 359 11.54 -12.96 -24.46
CA ASN A 359 10.71 -12.65 -23.29
C ASN A 359 11.13 -13.46 -22.04
N ILE A 360 11.43 -14.74 -22.19
CA ILE A 360 11.90 -15.57 -21.07
C ILE A 360 13.29 -15.13 -20.60
N ARG A 361 14.19 -14.75 -21.51
CA ARG A 361 15.50 -14.20 -21.15
C ARG A 361 15.40 -12.91 -20.36
N GLU A 362 14.51 -12.00 -20.74
CA GLU A 362 14.26 -10.77 -20.01
C GLU A 362 13.73 -11.06 -18.59
N GLN A 363 12.80 -12.00 -18.44
CA GLN A 363 12.30 -12.43 -17.13
C GLN A 363 13.41 -13.00 -16.24
N ILE A 364 14.28 -13.85 -16.80
CA ILE A 364 15.44 -14.41 -16.06
C ILE A 364 16.39 -13.29 -15.63
N ASN A 365 16.72 -12.35 -16.52
CA ASN A 365 17.59 -11.22 -16.21
C ASN A 365 17.02 -10.35 -15.08
N TYR A 366 15.71 -10.11 -15.10
CA TYR A 366 15.02 -9.40 -14.02
C TYR A 366 15.14 -10.16 -12.68
N ILE A 367 14.83 -11.44 -12.68
CA ILE A 367 14.92 -12.30 -11.47
C ILE A 367 16.36 -12.34 -10.94
N GLU A 368 17.36 -12.43 -11.81
CA GLU A 368 18.78 -12.42 -11.41
C GLU A 368 19.21 -11.08 -10.82
N SER A 369 18.70 -9.97 -11.34
CA SER A 369 18.94 -8.64 -10.77
C SER A 369 18.33 -8.51 -9.36
N GLU A 370 17.14 -9.01 -9.16
CA GLU A 370 16.49 -9.01 -7.84
C GLU A 370 17.20 -9.95 -6.85
N ILE A 371 17.64 -11.13 -7.27
CA ILE A 371 18.45 -12.03 -6.43
C ILE A 371 19.74 -11.32 -5.97
N LYS A 372 20.44 -10.64 -6.86
CA LYS A 372 21.65 -9.86 -6.52
C LYS A 372 21.34 -8.75 -5.51
N ARG A 373 20.18 -8.11 -5.64
CA ARG A 373 19.69 -7.10 -4.70
C ARG A 373 19.48 -7.70 -3.31
N TYR A 374 18.80 -8.87 -3.22
CA TYR A 374 18.62 -9.57 -1.94
C TYR A 374 19.92 -10.10 -1.35
N ASP A 375 20.87 -10.56 -2.17
CA ASP A 375 22.22 -10.97 -1.71
C ASP A 375 23.01 -9.78 -1.15
N SER A 376 22.86 -8.59 -1.71
CA SER A 376 23.45 -7.35 -1.20
C SER A 376 22.83 -6.95 0.14
N LEU A 377 21.51 -6.99 0.26
CA LEU A 377 20.79 -6.75 1.52
C LEU A 377 21.20 -7.74 2.62
N ARG A 378 21.40 -9.01 2.28
CA ARG A 378 21.88 -10.05 3.21
C ARG A 378 23.30 -9.74 3.69
N LYS A 379 24.22 -9.31 2.80
CA LYS A 379 25.59 -8.91 3.18
C LYS A 379 25.59 -7.73 4.13
N VAL A 380 24.78 -6.69 3.84
CA VAL A 380 24.62 -5.53 4.70
C VAL A 380 24.06 -5.93 6.07
N ASN A 381 23.05 -6.80 6.10
CA ASN A 381 22.45 -7.26 7.34
C ASN A 381 23.42 -8.14 8.18
N ASN A 382 24.22 -9.00 7.53
CA ASN A 382 25.29 -9.75 8.19
C ASN A 382 26.38 -8.85 8.75
N ILE A 383 26.75 -7.78 8.05
CA ILE A 383 27.71 -6.78 8.55
C ILE A 383 27.14 -6.07 9.80
N ILE A 384 25.89 -5.66 9.77
CA ILE A 384 25.21 -5.00 10.90
C ILE A 384 25.11 -5.95 12.12
N THR A 385 24.83 -7.24 11.90
CA THR A 385 24.72 -8.22 12.99
C THR A 385 26.05 -8.75 13.51
N THR A 386 27.11 -8.74 12.70
CA THR A 386 28.45 -9.24 13.08
C THR A 386 29.28 -8.16 13.79
N PHE A 387 29.05 -6.90 13.48
CA PHE A 387 29.63 -5.79 14.21
C PHE A 387 28.63 -5.37 15.28
N ASP A 388 28.84 -5.77 16.53
CA ASP A 388 28.24 -5.19 17.72
C ASP A 388 28.76 -3.75 17.87
N VAL A 389 28.38 -2.88 16.93
CA VAL A 389 28.86 -1.50 16.84
C VAL A 389 28.12 -0.69 17.89
N LYS A 390 28.65 -0.75 19.11
CA LYS A 390 28.17 0.06 20.25
C LYS A 390 28.58 1.54 20.12
N ILE A 391 29.46 1.87 19.22
CA ILE A 391 30.02 3.22 19.06
C ILE A 391 30.00 3.59 17.57
N CYS A 392 29.40 4.73 17.24
CA CYS A 392 29.42 5.27 15.87
C CYS A 392 30.86 5.53 15.39
N PRO A 393 31.31 4.95 14.27
CA PRO A 393 32.68 5.13 13.79
C PRO A 393 32.99 6.57 13.32
N THR A 394 31.96 7.40 13.11
CA THR A 394 32.08 8.77 12.61
C THR A 394 32.09 9.81 13.73
N CYS A 395 31.21 9.65 14.74
CA CYS A 395 31.07 10.63 15.83
C CYS A 395 31.45 10.09 17.22
N HIS A 396 31.84 8.82 17.33
CA HIS A 396 32.25 8.13 18.57
C HIS A 396 31.21 8.15 19.71
N GLN A 397 29.93 8.44 19.43
CA GLN A 397 28.84 8.35 20.39
C GLN A 397 28.34 6.92 20.51
N HIS A 398 27.90 6.53 21.70
CA HIS A 398 27.21 5.26 21.90
C HIS A 398 25.91 5.22 21.08
N LEU A 399 25.81 4.26 20.18
CA LEU A 399 24.58 4.00 19.45
C LEU A 399 23.57 3.36 20.41
N PRO A 400 22.30 3.82 20.40
CA PRO A 400 21.26 3.16 21.17
C PRO A 400 21.18 1.69 20.77
N SER A 401 21.04 0.80 21.75
CA SER A 401 20.95 -0.66 21.58
C SER A 401 19.81 -1.13 20.65
N ASP A 402 18.91 -0.24 20.26
CA ASP A 402 17.73 -0.52 19.45
C ASP A 402 17.91 -0.35 17.93
N ILE A 403 19.04 0.14 17.44
CA ILE A 403 19.27 0.31 15.99
C ILE A 403 19.43 -1.04 15.28
N SER A 404 19.87 -2.07 15.99
CA SER A 404 20.06 -3.41 15.42
C SER A 404 18.77 -4.21 15.20
N SER A 405 17.63 -3.78 15.78
CA SER A 405 16.38 -4.54 15.73
C SER A 405 15.24 -3.90 14.90
N GLN A 406 15.38 -2.67 14.44
CA GLN A 406 14.23 -1.91 13.88
C GLN A 406 14.23 -1.67 12.38
N SER A 407 15.27 -2.01 11.61
CA SER A 407 15.31 -1.72 10.16
C SER A 407 15.61 -2.92 9.26
N ALA A 408 15.68 -4.12 9.80
CA ALA A 408 15.94 -5.31 9.00
C ALA A 408 14.64 -6.03 8.70
N LEU A 409 14.28 -6.14 7.41
CA LEU A 409 13.63 -7.35 6.94
C LEU A 409 14.32 -8.49 7.66
N THR A 410 13.59 -9.30 8.43
CA THR A 410 14.20 -10.39 9.18
C THR A 410 15.02 -11.23 8.20
N LEU A 411 16.18 -11.74 8.62
CA LEU A 411 17.03 -12.60 7.77
C LEU A 411 16.21 -13.73 7.10
N SER A 412 15.14 -14.20 7.77
CA SER A 412 14.20 -15.17 7.21
C SER A 412 13.41 -14.61 6.02
N GLN A 413 12.89 -13.40 6.09
CA GLN A 413 12.11 -12.78 4.99
C GLN A 413 12.98 -12.52 3.75
N ILE A 414 14.21 -12.06 3.94
CA ILE A 414 15.19 -11.91 2.85
C ILE A 414 15.50 -13.28 2.24
N GLN A 415 15.68 -14.31 3.08
CA GLN A 415 15.96 -15.67 2.64
C GLN A 415 14.77 -16.28 1.90
N ASP A 416 13.55 -16.09 2.39
CA ASP A 416 12.31 -16.60 1.78
C ASP A 416 12.04 -15.96 0.43
N SER A 417 12.17 -14.63 0.32
CA SER A 417 12.04 -13.92 -0.95
C SER A 417 13.09 -14.37 -1.96
N ARG A 418 14.34 -14.52 -1.52
CA ARG A 418 15.42 -15.06 -2.36
C ARG A 418 15.15 -16.50 -2.79
N ASN A 419 14.68 -17.36 -1.90
CA ASN A 419 14.34 -18.75 -2.21
C ASN A 419 13.20 -18.83 -3.23
N MET A 420 12.16 -17.99 -3.11
CA MET A 420 11.08 -17.89 -4.07
C MET A 420 11.59 -17.48 -5.46
N LEU A 421 12.44 -16.46 -5.55
CA LEU A 421 13.05 -16.04 -6.82
C LEU A 421 13.95 -17.13 -7.43
N ASN A 422 14.74 -17.82 -6.61
CA ASN A 422 15.53 -18.95 -7.07
C ASN A 422 14.65 -20.10 -7.58
N MET A 423 13.51 -20.35 -6.95
CA MET A 423 12.53 -21.32 -7.40
C MET A 423 11.96 -20.93 -8.77
N GLN A 424 11.53 -19.69 -8.95
CA GLN A 424 11.08 -19.17 -10.25
C GLN A 424 12.17 -19.29 -11.32
N ARG A 425 13.41 -18.89 -11.01
CA ARG A 425 14.56 -19.07 -11.89
C ARG A 425 14.79 -20.53 -12.28
N SER A 426 14.65 -21.44 -11.31
CA SER A 426 14.85 -22.88 -11.54
C SER A 426 13.83 -23.50 -12.51
N PHE A 427 12.65 -22.90 -12.68
CA PHE A 427 11.67 -23.29 -13.70
C PHE A 427 11.96 -22.65 -15.06
N LEU A 428 12.33 -21.36 -15.08
CA LEU A 428 12.52 -20.62 -16.33
C LEU A 428 13.79 -21.02 -17.08
N VAL A 429 14.90 -21.28 -16.38
CA VAL A 429 16.18 -21.64 -17.01
C VAL A 429 16.10 -22.95 -17.82
N PRO A 430 15.52 -24.06 -17.32
CA PRO A 430 15.32 -25.27 -18.14
C PRO A 430 14.36 -25.03 -19.31
N MET A 431 13.32 -24.19 -19.13
CA MET A 431 12.39 -23.84 -20.19
C MET A 431 13.10 -23.07 -21.31
N MET A 432 13.92 -22.08 -20.96
CA MET A 432 14.76 -21.33 -21.92
C MET A 432 15.66 -22.27 -22.70
N LYS A 433 16.41 -23.18 -22.03
CA LYS A 433 17.30 -24.13 -22.70
C LYS A 433 16.56 -25.10 -23.65
N ARG A 434 15.34 -25.51 -23.28
CA ARG A 434 14.50 -26.35 -24.18
C ARG A 434 14.08 -25.60 -25.42
N LEU A 435 13.65 -24.32 -25.26
CA LEU A 435 13.29 -23.46 -26.38
C LEU A 435 14.49 -23.14 -27.28
N GLU A 436 15.67 -22.87 -26.70
CA GLU A 436 16.91 -22.69 -27.48
C GLU A 436 17.28 -23.91 -28.31
N ALA A 437 17.17 -25.09 -27.71
CA ALA A 437 17.43 -26.35 -28.42
C ALA A 437 16.39 -26.62 -29.53
N ALA A 438 15.10 -26.30 -29.25
CA ALA A 438 14.04 -26.43 -30.25
C ALA A 438 14.23 -25.46 -31.41
N LEU A 439 14.55 -24.20 -31.11
CA LEU A 439 14.84 -23.15 -32.12
C LEU A 439 16.02 -23.55 -33.01
N LYS A 440 17.11 -24.03 -32.41
CA LYS A 440 18.29 -24.52 -33.15
C LYS A 440 17.95 -25.64 -34.10
N ASN A 441 17.11 -26.59 -33.66
CA ASN A 441 16.65 -27.71 -34.51
C ASN A 441 15.75 -27.18 -35.65
N LYS A 442 14.87 -26.21 -35.36
CA LYS A 442 14.02 -25.57 -36.39
C LYS A 442 14.84 -24.76 -37.38
N GLU A 443 15.91 -24.10 -36.95
CA GLU A 443 16.85 -23.40 -37.89
C GLU A 443 17.56 -24.40 -38.84
N LEU A 444 17.98 -25.56 -38.33
CA LEU A 444 18.55 -26.62 -39.14
C LEU A 444 17.53 -27.16 -40.15
N ASN A 445 16.28 -27.35 -39.73
CA ASN A 445 15.20 -27.77 -40.61
C ASN A 445 14.90 -26.71 -41.69
N LYS A 446 14.93 -25.42 -41.33
CA LYS A 446 14.82 -24.34 -42.30
C LYS A 446 15.87 -24.40 -43.41
N LEU A 447 17.13 -24.67 -43.03
CA LEU A 447 18.21 -24.84 -43.99
C LEU A 447 17.99 -26.05 -44.91
N TYR A 448 17.40 -27.14 -44.37
CA TYR A 448 17.04 -28.31 -45.17
C TYR A 448 15.92 -27.99 -46.16
N LEU A 449 14.86 -27.37 -45.71
CA LEU A 449 13.73 -26.91 -46.55
C LEU A 449 14.18 -25.93 -47.66
N ASP A 450 15.06 -25.00 -47.36
CA ASP A 450 15.64 -24.07 -48.31
C ASP A 450 16.42 -24.82 -49.40
N LYS A 451 17.21 -25.82 -49.04
CA LYS A 451 17.92 -26.68 -50.02
C LYS A 451 16.97 -27.50 -50.88
N GLN A 452 15.85 -27.98 -50.31
CA GLN A 452 14.84 -28.72 -51.10
C GLN A 452 14.14 -27.78 -52.09
N LEU A 453 13.71 -26.62 -51.68
CA LEU A 453 13.09 -25.62 -52.53
C LEU A 453 14.01 -25.24 -53.70
N ARG A 454 15.31 -25.02 -53.44
CA ARG A 454 16.29 -24.75 -54.51
C ARG A 454 16.45 -25.88 -55.49
N LYS A 455 16.35 -27.16 -55.03
CA LYS A 455 16.38 -28.31 -55.93
C LYS A 455 15.13 -28.41 -56.78
N GLU A 456 13.96 -28.18 -56.23
CA GLU A 456 12.70 -28.15 -56.96
C GLU A 456 12.63 -26.98 -57.94
N GLU A 457 13.17 -25.83 -57.58
CA GLU A 457 13.31 -24.65 -58.48
C GLU A 457 14.16 -25.01 -59.70
N VAL A 458 15.27 -25.75 -59.49
CA VAL A 458 16.12 -26.22 -60.58
C VAL A 458 15.40 -27.27 -61.43
N GLU A 459 14.62 -28.21 -60.78
CA GLU A 459 13.82 -29.20 -61.47
C GLU A 459 12.75 -28.57 -62.36
N VAL A 460 12.03 -27.56 -61.86
CA VAL A 460 11.06 -26.77 -62.62
C VAL A 460 11.75 -26.09 -63.81
N LYS A 461 12.91 -25.44 -63.58
CA LYS A 461 13.71 -24.79 -64.62
C LYS A 461 14.22 -25.78 -65.70
N MET A 462 14.66 -26.99 -65.29
CA MET A 462 15.11 -28.02 -66.21
C MET A 462 13.96 -28.60 -67.04
N MET A 463 12.82 -28.89 -66.44
CA MET A 463 11.63 -29.36 -67.16
C MET A 463 11.10 -28.31 -68.13
N ALA A 464 11.14 -27.06 -67.78
CA ALA A 464 10.79 -25.96 -68.65
C ALA A 464 11.75 -25.83 -69.83
N SER A 465 13.04 -26.09 -69.66
CA SER A 465 14.07 -26.02 -70.75
C SER A 465 14.11 -27.24 -71.63
N GLN A 466 13.75 -28.39 -71.14
CA GLN A 466 13.74 -29.67 -71.92
C GLN A 466 12.49 -29.84 -72.75
N SER A 467 11.40 -29.20 -72.42
CA SER A 467 10.19 -29.13 -73.26
C SER A 467 10.42 -28.15 -74.38
N ASN A 468 11.09 -28.56 -75.41
CA ASN A 468 11.30 -27.86 -76.72
C ASN A 468 9.96 -27.71 -77.42
N ILE A 469 8.92 -27.29 -76.83
CA ILE A 469 7.56 -27.19 -77.35
C ILE A 469 7.21 -25.73 -77.41
N ASN A 470 7.15 -25.22 -78.61
CA ASN A 470 6.54 -23.92 -78.99
C ASN A 470 5.03 -23.82 -78.64
N LEU A 471 4.60 -24.52 -77.67
CA LEU A 471 3.20 -24.69 -77.24
C LEU A 471 2.86 -24.06 -75.93
N TYR A 472 3.82 -23.37 -75.28
CA TYR A 472 3.53 -22.69 -74.03
C TYR A 472 3.28 -21.20 -74.27
N PRO A 473 2.13 -20.67 -73.91
CA PRO A 473 1.80 -19.25 -74.11
C PRO A 473 2.64 -18.33 -73.18
N LEU A 474 3.20 -18.86 -72.13
CA LEU A 474 4.10 -18.16 -71.24
C LEU A 474 5.51 -18.71 -71.37
N SER A 475 6.51 -17.85 -71.46
CA SER A 475 7.92 -18.20 -71.36
C SER A 475 8.18 -18.68 -69.89
N THR A 476 9.27 -19.45 -69.72
CA THR A 476 9.69 -19.90 -68.35
C THR A 476 9.80 -18.74 -67.39
N ASN A 477 10.27 -17.59 -67.81
CA ASN A 477 10.37 -16.39 -67.01
C ASN A 477 8.99 -15.85 -66.61
N GLU A 478 7.99 -15.82 -67.53
CA GLU A 478 6.62 -15.38 -67.22
C GLU A 478 5.90 -16.31 -66.27
N GLN A 479 6.21 -17.63 -66.28
CA GLN A 479 5.66 -18.57 -65.31
C GLN A 479 6.22 -18.36 -63.92
N PHE A 480 7.53 -18.10 -63.81
CA PHE A 480 8.13 -17.74 -62.50
C PHE A 480 7.59 -16.39 -62.04
N GLU A 481 7.39 -15.42 -62.92
CA GLU A 481 6.79 -14.12 -62.60
C GLU A 481 5.36 -14.31 -62.04
N LEU A 482 4.54 -15.20 -62.64
CA LEU A 482 3.19 -15.47 -62.19
C LEU A 482 3.18 -16.05 -60.77
N VAL A 483 4.05 -17.04 -60.48
CA VAL A 483 4.19 -17.62 -59.13
C VAL A 483 4.69 -16.58 -58.13
N ASP A 484 5.70 -15.80 -58.52
CA ASP A 484 6.24 -14.75 -57.63
C ASP A 484 5.19 -13.66 -57.34
N CYS A 485 4.43 -13.21 -58.36
CA CYS A 485 3.34 -12.25 -58.17
C CYS A 485 2.24 -12.79 -57.26
N LYS A 486 1.79 -14.05 -57.45
CA LYS A 486 0.78 -14.68 -56.57
C LYS A 486 1.26 -14.77 -55.12
N THR A 487 2.51 -15.19 -54.92
CA THR A 487 3.14 -15.32 -53.62
C THR A 487 3.29 -13.96 -52.94
N LYS A 488 3.71 -12.93 -53.68
CA LYS A 488 3.81 -11.55 -53.16
C LYS A 488 2.46 -11.00 -52.75
N VAL A 489 1.41 -11.20 -53.53
CA VAL A 489 0.05 -10.75 -53.19
C VAL A 489 -0.42 -11.41 -51.90
N ALA A 490 -0.30 -12.74 -51.78
CA ALA A 490 -0.71 -13.45 -50.55
C ALA A 490 0.05 -12.94 -49.33
N THR A 491 1.37 -12.74 -49.45
CA THR A 491 2.19 -12.20 -48.35
C THR A 491 1.80 -10.75 -47.99
N LEU A 492 1.56 -9.91 -48.98
CA LEU A 492 1.21 -8.49 -48.76
C LEU A 492 -0.19 -8.35 -48.16
N ASP A 493 -1.17 -9.16 -48.61
CA ASP A 493 -2.52 -9.20 -48.04
C ASP A 493 -2.46 -9.59 -46.54
N GLU A 494 -1.64 -10.59 -46.16
CA GLU A 494 -1.45 -11.02 -44.78
C GLU A 494 -0.74 -9.94 -43.93
N VAL A 495 0.32 -9.32 -44.48
CA VAL A 495 1.05 -8.24 -43.79
C VAL A 495 0.17 -7.01 -43.57
N GLU A 496 -0.67 -6.67 -44.57
CA GLU A 496 -1.61 -5.56 -44.45
C GLU A 496 -2.63 -5.84 -43.32
N LEU A 497 -3.23 -7.05 -43.32
CA LEU A 497 -4.22 -7.43 -42.29
C LEU A 497 -3.59 -7.37 -40.89
N HIS A 498 -2.45 -8.02 -40.72
CA HIS A 498 -1.75 -8.01 -39.41
C HIS A 498 -1.37 -6.58 -38.98
N THR A 499 -0.90 -5.75 -39.88
CA THR A 499 -0.55 -4.37 -39.55
C THR A 499 -1.76 -3.56 -39.15
N ARG A 500 -2.92 -3.76 -39.81
CA ARG A 500 -4.19 -3.10 -39.41
C ARG A 500 -4.62 -3.49 -38.00
N GLU A 501 -4.49 -4.75 -37.64
CA GLU A 501 -4.76 -5.22 -36.25
C GLU A 501 -3.83 -4.54 -35.23
N GLN A 502 -2.54 -4.40 -35.56
CA GLN A 502 -1.60 -3.71 -34.67
C GLN A 502 -1.90 -2.20 -34.55
N ILE A 503 -2.33 -1.56 -35.64
CA ILE A 503 -2.77 -0.16 -35.66
C ILE A 503 -4.01 0.03 -34.77
N GLU A 504 -4.95 -0.92 -34.79
CA GLU A 504 -6.12 -0.88 -33.90
C GLU A 504 -5.71 -0.96 -32.39
N GLN A 505 -4.73 -1.82 -32.07
CA GLN A 505 -4.18 -1.87 -30.71
C GLN A 505 -3.49 -0.55 -30.33
N LEU A 506 -2.75 0.07 -31.24
CA LEU A 506 -2.16 1.40 -31.02
C LEU A 506 -3.23 2.47 -30.81
N SER A 507 -4.36 2.41 -31.51
CA SER A 507 -5.49 3.31 -31.32
C SER A 507 -6.06 3.20 -29.89
N ARG A 508 -6.20 1.99 -29.38
CA ARG A 508 -6.63 1.76 -27.99
C ARG A 508 -5.64 2.36 -26.97
N ILE A 509 -4.33 2.25 -27.23
CA ILE A 509 -3.29 2.85 -26.37
C ILE A 509 -3.34 4.38 -26.45
N LYS A 510 -3.50 4.97 -27.65
CA LYS A 510 -3.62 6.42 -27.86
C LYS A 510 -4.84 6.98 -27.11
N ASN A 511 -5.99 6.31 -27.20
CA ASN A 511 -7.22 6.71 -26.50
C ASN A 511 -7.05 6.65 -24.99
N ALA A 512 -6.46 5.57 -24.46
CA ALA A 512 -6.17 5.45 -23.03
C ALA A 512 -5.18 6.53 -22.55
N TYR A 513 -4.18 6.86 -23.36
CA TYR A 513 -3.22 7.93 -23.08
C TYR A 513 -3.90 9.30 -23.04
N GLN A 514 -4.77 9.61 -24.01
CA GLN A 514 -5.52 10.87 -24.03
C GLN A 514 -6.45 11.02 -22.81
N GLN A 515 -7.15 9.95 -22.43
CA GLN A 515 -7.98 9.95 -21.21
C GLN A 515 -7.15 10.21 -19.93
N VAL A 516 -5.96 9.60 -19.81
CA VAL A 516 -5.06 9.84 -18.69
C VAL A 516 -4.55 11.28 -18.70
N CYS A 517 -4.18 11.82 -19.86
CA CYS A 517 -3.75 13.21 -19.98
C CYS A 517 -4.87 14.20 -19.66
N GLY A 518 -6.11 13.90 -20.08
CA GLY A 518 -7.31 14.68 -19.73
C GLY A 518 -7.50 14.76 -18.20
N LYS A 519 -7.48 13.62 -17.52
CA LYS A 519 -7.59 13.56 -16.06
C LYS A 519 -6.45 14.29 -15.34
N ILE A 520 -5.21 14.22 -15.84
CA ILE A 520 -4.09 14.99 -15.28
C ILE A 520 -4.32 16.50 -15.43
N LYS A 521 -4.91 16.95 -16.55
CA LYS A 521 -5.25 18.37 -16.76
C LYS A 521 -6.41 18.85 -15.89
N GLU A 522 -7.41 17.99 -15.66
CA GLU A 522 -8.56 18.26 -14.78
C GLU A 522 -8.12 18.44 -13.33
N LEU A 523 -7.11 17.69 -12.86
CA LEU A 523 -6.54 17.81 -11.53
C LEU A 523 -5.75 19.11 -11.33
N GLY A 524 -5.37 19.82 -12.39
CA GLY A 524 -4.66 21.11 -12.36
C GLY A 524 -3.27 21.04 -11.71
N ASP A 525 -2.55 22.14 -11.70
CA ASP A 525 -1.50 22.43 -10.71
C ASP A 525 -2.26 22.86 -9.46
N ILE A 526 -2.46 21.90 -8.53
CA ILE A 526 -3.15 22.14 -7.26
C ILE A 526 -2.28 23.13 -6.48
N GLU A 527 -2.73 24.37 -6.42
CA GLU A 527 -2.27 25.33 -5.43
C GLU A 527 -2.74 24.83 -4.05
N GLU A 528 -1.88 24.91 -3.04
CA GLU A 528 -2.21 24.49 -1.69
C GLU A 528 -3.46 25.23 -1.23
N ASP A 529 -4.54 24.50 -0.92
CA ASP A 529 -5.77 25.05 -0.38
C ASP A 529 -5.48 25.57 1.05
N ASP A 530 -5.10 26.83 1.18
CA ASP A 530 -4.80 27.48 2.45
C ASP A 530 -6.00 27.55 3.40
N LEU A 531 -7.21 27.42 2.87
CA LEU A 531 -8.45 27.64 3.63
C LEU A 531 -8.65 26.66 4.82
N PRO A 532 -8.52 25.33 4.65
CA PRO A 532 -8.66 24.38 5.76
C PRO A 532 -7.55 24.53 6.82
N THR A 533 -6.32 24.84 6.39
CA THR A 533 -5.20 25.07 7.29
C THR A 533 -5.39 26.31 8.15
N ALA A 534 -5.95 27.37 7.58
CA ALA A 534 -6.26 28.61 8.32
C ALA A 534 -7.35 28.39 9.37
N GLN A 535 -8.37 27.57 9.08
CA GLN A 535 -9.43 27.22 10.04
C GLN A 535 -8.86 26.40 11.19
N MET A 536 -8.08 25.35 10.90
CA MET A 536 -7.39 24.54 11.89
C MET A 536 -6.47 25.39 12.79
N LEU A 537 -5.72 26.33 12.21
CA LEU A 537 -4.85 27.23 12.96
C LEU A 537 -5.65 28.15 13.90
N SER A 538 -6.78 28.66 13.46
CA SER A 538 -7.68 29.50 14.27
C SER A 538 -8.23 28.73 15.46
N ALA A 539 -8.70 27.48 15.27
CA ALA A 539 -9.18 26.60 16.32
C ALA A 539 -8.06 26.27 17.33
N PHE A 540 -6.88 25.92 16.83
CA PHE A 540 -5.71 25.65 17.66
C PHE A 540 -5.31 26.85 18.52
N ARG A 541 -5.21 28.05 17.95
CA ARG A 541 -4.92 29.28 18.70
C ARG A 541 -5.99 29.60 19.76
N LYS A 542 -7.27 29.32 19.48
CA LYS A 542 -8.37 29.49 20.45
C LYS A 542 -8.16 28.57 21.67
N LEU A 543 -7.80 27.32 21.47
CA LEU A 543 -7.52 26.37 22.54
C LEU A 543 -6.25 26.73 23.33
N LEU A 544 -5.19 27.20 22.67
CA LEU A 544 -3.98 27.71 23.35
C LEU A 544 -4.32 28.83 24.34
N ARG A 545 -5.16 29.81 23.92
CA ARG A 545 -5.62 30.87 24.83
C ARG A 545 -6.40 30.30 25.99
N LYS A 546 -7.31 29.37 25.72
CA LYS A 546 -8.17 28.78 26.75
C LYS A 546 -7.34 27.96 27.77
N PHE A 547 -6.30 27.27 27.32
CA PHE A 547 -5.42 26.50 28.19
C PHE A 547 -4.36 27.33 28.91
N ASN A 548 -4.42 28.65 28.82
CA ASN A 548 -3.46 29.58 29.45
C ASN A 548 -2.01 29.33 29.00
N TYR A 549 -1.81 29.17 27.67
CA TYR A 549 -0.47 29.16 27.09
C TYR A 549 0.18 30.55 27.26
N THR A 550 1.37 30.62 27.88
CA THR A 550 1.98 31.87 28.32
C THR A 550 3.40 32.10 27.83
N SER A 551 4.07 31.08 27.29
CA SER A 551 5.49 31.19 26.91
C SER A 551 5.76 32.29 25.86
N ASN A 552 4.78 32.54 24.99
CA ASN A 552 4.79 33.69 24.08
C ASN A 552 3.57 34.54 24.30
N ASN A 553 3.78 35.78 24.67
CA ASN A 553 2.70 36.74 24.86
C ASN A 553 1.87 37.02 23.58
N VAL A 554 2.35 36.52 22.44
CA VAL A 554 1.71 36.76 21.13
C VAL A 554 1.35 35.39 20.49
N ILE A 555 0.25 34.77 20.95
CA ILE A 555 -0.31 33.56 20.34
C ILE A 555 -0.53 33.71 18.82
N ASN A 556 -0.62 34.94 18.34
CA ASN A 556 -0.72 35.22 16.91
C ASN A 556 0.57 34.95 16.14
N GLU A 557 1.72 34.75 16.81
CA GLU A 557 2.99 34.33 16.22
C GLU A 557 3.14 32.79 16.10
N VAL A 558 2.17 32.05 16.63
CA VAL A 558 2.10 30.60 16.46
C VAL A 558 1.45 30.30 15.13
N PHE A 559 2.15 29.57 14.26
CA PHE A 559 1.70 29.15 12.93
C PHE A 559 1.88 27.64 12.76
N PHE A 560 1.35 27.10 11.69
CA PHE A 560 1.74 25.76 11.22
C PHE A 560 2.85 25.88 10.18
N LYS A 561 3.83 24.97 10.24
CA LYS A 561 4.92 24.94 9.27
C LYS A 561 4.38 24.66 7.87
N GLU A 562 4.71 25.49 6.90
CA GLU A 562 4.21 25.38 5.52
C GLU A 562 5.13 24.57 4.62
N GLU A 563 6.44 24.56 4.90
CA GLU A 563 7.42 23.83 4.09
C GLU A 563 7.13 22.30 4.07
N ASN A 564 7.32 21.69 2.91
CA ASN A 564 7.12 20.26 2.71
C ASN A 564 8.23 19.42 3.39
N THR A 565 8.20 19.38 4.72
CA THR A 565 9.13 18.68 5.59
C THR A 565 8.37 17.71 6.49
N THR A 566 9.11 16.93 7.30
CA THR A 566 8.51 16.05 8.33
C THR A 566 7.65 16.81 9.35
N TYR A 567 7.87 18.12 9.49
CA TYR A 567 7.17 19.00 10.43
C TYR A 567 6.04 19.83 9.78
N LYS A 568 5.74 19.64 8.49
CA LYS A 568 4.63 20.36 7.85
C LYS A 568 3.34 20.14 8.63
N TYR A 569 2.57 21.20 8.83
CA TYR A 569 1.34 21.28 9.65
C TYR A 569 1.54 21.16 11.15
N LEU A 570 2.77 21.03 11.65
CA LEU A 570 3.04 21.08 13.08
C LEU A 570 3.28 22.53 13.53
N PRO A 571 2.96 22.85 14.81
CA PRO A 571 3.08 24.22 15.32
C PRO A 571 4.52 24.72 15.37
N VAL A 572 4.75 25.91 14.86
CA VAL A 572 6.00 26.67 14.92
C VAL A 572 5.71 28.08 15.39
N ILE A 573 6.71 28.76 15.93
CA ILE A 573 6.66 30.16 16.33
C ILE A 573 7.48 30.98 15.32
N LYS A 574 6.91 32.04 14.79
CA LYS A 574 7.57 32.95 13.86
C LYS A 574 8.08 34.18 14.58
N HIS A 575 9.38 34.34 14.68
CA HIS A 575 10.06 35.53 15.19
C HIS A 575 10.47 36.45 14.03
N GLY A 576 9.51 37.25 13.52
CA GLY A 576 9.72 38.09 12.33
C GLY A 576 9.57 37.33 11.02
N GLU A 577 10.09 37.89 9.91
CA GLU A 577 9.82 37.37 8.57
C GLU A 577 10.61 36.10 8.21
N ASN A 578 11.75 35.80 8.86
CA ASN A 578 12.68 34.76 8.42
C ASN A 578 13.16 33.77 9.52
N ASN A 579 12.62 33.83 10.72
CA ASN A 579 13.02 32.95 11.81
C ASN A 579 11.82 32.14 12.32
N GLU A 580 11.81 30.85 12.02
CA GLU A 580 10.80 29.91 12.48
C GLU A 580 11.46 28.92 13.46
N GLU A 581 10.91 28.81 14.66
CA GLU A 581 11.34 27.83 15.65
C GLU A 581 10.20 26.88 15.99
N GLU A 582 10.53 25.61 16.29
CA GLU A 582 9.55 24.64 16.75
C GLU A 582 8.96 25.12 18.10
N ILE A 583 7.65 25.02 18.26
CA ILE A 583 6.95 25.45 19.49
C ILE A 583 7.55 24.82 20.74
N ARG A 584 8.13 23.61 20.62
CA ARG A 584 8.82 22.89 21.71
C ARG A 584 10.06 23.64 22.20
N ALA A 585 10.85 24.19 21.29
CA ALA A 585 12.12 24.85 21.63
C ALA A 585 11.91 26.17 22.38
N ASP A 586 10.79 26.82 22.09
CA ASP A 586 10.48 28.19 22.59
C ASP A 586 9.38 28.19 23.68
N SER A 587 8.91 27.01 24.11
CA SER A 587 7.91 26.88 25.15
C SER A 587 8.47 26.31 26.45
N SER A 588 7.91 26.75 27.58
CA SER A 588 8.07 26.02 28.85
C SER A 588 7.50 24.61 28.73
N ALA A 589 8.00 23.67 29.57
CA ALA A 589 7.52 22.28 29.53
C ALA A 589 5.98 22.18 29.70
N SER A 590 5.40 22.98 30.61
CA SER A 590 3.96 23.00 30.82
C SER A 590 3.19 23.63 29.66
N ASP A 591 3.73 24.65 28.99
CA ASP A 591 3.11 25.25 27.82
C ASP A 591 3.20 24.34 26.59
N PHE A 592 4.30 23.62 26.46
CA PHE A 592 4.41 22.61 25.40
C PHE A 592 3.33 21.52 25.54
N ILE A 593 3.09 21.03 26.77
CA ILE A 593 2.00 20.06 27.05
C ILE A 593 0.62 20.66 26.69
N ARG A 594 0.36 21.94 27.03
CA ARG A 594 -0.86 22.63 26.62
C ARG A 594 -1.00 22.70 25.09
N SER A 595 0.09 22.90 24.40
CA SER A 595 0.09 22.89 22.94
C SER A 595 -0.23 21.51 22.34
N ILE A 596 0.25 20.44 22.98
CA ILE A 596 -0.11 19.06 22.59
C ILE A 596 -1.62 18.83 22.80
N TRP A 597 -2.18 19.17 23.96
CA TRP A 597 -3.62 19.03 24.19
C TRP A 597 -4.44 19.82 23.16
N ALA A 598 -4.07 21.10 22.93
CA ALA A 598 -4.76 21.94 21.97
C ALA A 598 -4.72 21.35 20.56
N TYR A 599 -3.57 20.79 20.16
CA TYR A 599 -3.40 20.23 18.82
C TYR A 599 -4.22 18.95 18.61
N TYR A 600 -4.15 18.01 19.55
CA TYR A 600 -4.92 16.76 19.45
C TYR A 600 -6.44 17.01 19.55
N LEU A 601 -6.88 17.95 20.38
CA LEU A 601 -8.30 18.31 20.45
C LEU A 601 -8.75 19.02 19.16
N THR A 602 -7.92 19.87 18.57
CA THR A 602 -8.21 20.48 17.26
C THR A 602 -8.36 19.38 16.19
N LEU A 603 -7.45 18.40 16.17
CA LEU A 603 -7.58 17.28 15.25
C LEU A 603 -8.83 16.44 15.53
N LEU A 604 -9.15 16.20 16.79
CA LEU A 604 -10.37 15.46 17.16
C LEU A 604 -11.61 16.16 16.64
N THR A 605 -11.73 17.49 16.84
CA THR A 605 -12.94 18.27 16.51
C THR A 605 -13.07 18.58 15.03
N ASP A 606 -11.98 18.98 14.38
CA ASP A 606 -12.03 19.60 13.05
C ASP A 606 -11.68 18.61 11.91
N SER A 607 -11.15 17.40 12.25
CA SER A 607 -10.78 16.43 11.24
C SER A 607 -11.99 15.78 10.58
N LYS A 608 -11.91 15.61 9.26
CA LYS A 608 -12.89 14.86 8.45
C LYS A 608 -12.76 13.34 8.62
N ARG A 609 -11.54 12.85 8.92
CA ARG A 609 -11.20 11.42 8.95
C ARG A 609 -10.47 11.04 10.24
N HIS A 610 -11.02 11.42 11.38
CA HIS A 610 -10.49 11.00 12.68
C HIS A 610 -11.17 9.70 13.14
N PRO A 611 -10.47 8.79 13.87
CA PRO A 611 -11.10 7.59 14.42
C PRO A 611 -12.37 7.85 15.24
N GLY A 612 -12.49 9.00 15.90
CA GLY A 612 -13.69 9.43 16.63
C GLY A 612 -13.50 9.49 18.15
N PHE A 613 -12.34 9.08 18.65
CA PHE A 613 -12.03 9.13 20.10
C PHE A 613 -10.59 9.59 20.34
N LEU A 614 -10.33 10.11 21.54
CA LEU A 614 -9.00 10.49 22.03
C LEU A 614 -8.80 9.94 23.46
N VAL A 615 -7.75 9.17 23.65
CA VAL A 615 -7.31 8.66 24.95
C VAL A 615 -6.12 9.47 25.44
N MET A 616 -6.19 9.97 26.67
CA MET A 616 -5.08 10.65 27.35
C MET A 616 -4.72 9.88 28.61
N ASP A 617 -3.46 9.42 28.69
CA ASP A 617 -2.92 8.75 29.86
C ASP A 617 -2.20 9.77 30.75
N GLU A 618 -2.74 9.99 31.96
CA GLU A 618 -2.25 10.91 32.98
C GLU A 618 -2.02 12.37 32.51
N PRO A 619 -3.03 13.04 31.94
CA PRO A 619 -2.88 14.43 31.48
C PRO A 619 -2.60 15.41 32.62
N CYS A 620 -2.90 15.05 33.86
CA CYS A 620 -2.76 15.87 35.07
C CYS A 620 -1.34 15.91 35.62
N GLN A 621 -0.34 15.25 35.00
CA GLN A 621 1.04 15.26 35.46
C GLN A 621 1.78 16.58 35.16
N HIS A 622 2.98 16.72 35.68
CA HIS A 622 3.91 17.83 35.44
C HIS A 622 3.50 19.20 35.99
N SER A 623 2.99 19.23 37.25
CA SER A 623 2.70 20.49 37.98
C SER A 623 1.89 21.50 37.17
N MET A 624 0.85 21.02 36.47
CA MET A 624 -0.02 21.87 35.67
C MET A 624 -0.86 22.77 36.54
N LYS A 625 -1.07 24.03 36.10
CA LYS A 625 -1.98 24.93 36.78
C LYS A 625 -3.40 24.36 36.75
N GLU A 626 -4.06 24.37 37.91
CA GLU A 626 -5.45 23.90 38.09
C GLU A 626 -6.40 24.52 37.03
N ALA A 627 -6.30 25.83 36.80
CA ALA A 627 -7.10 26.51 35.78
C ALA A 627 -6.93 25.93 34.37
N SER A 628 -5.72 25.46 34.00
CA SER A 628 -5.50 24.84 32.68
C SER A 628 -6.12 23.46 32.60
N LEU A 629 -6.08 22.69 33.70
CA LEU A 629 -6.73 21.37 33.80
C LEU A 629 -8.26 21.53 33.76
N THR A 630 -8.81 22.52 34.50
CA THR A 630 -10.25 22.83 34.46
C THR A 630 -10.70 23.10 33.02
N HIS A 631 -9.97 23.94 32.30
CA HIS A 631 -10.31 24.22 30.90
C HIS A 631 -10.16 23.01 29.98
N LEU A 632 -9.16 22.13 30.21
CA LEU A 632 -9.03 20.87 29.46
C LEU A 632 -10.28 19.99 29.64
N PHE A 633 -10.70 19.81 30.90
CA PHE A 633 -11.86 18.98 31.24
C PHE A 633 -13.16 19.58 30.67
N GLU A 634 -13.32 20.90 30.75
CA GLU A 634 -14.45 21.60 30.14
C GLU A 634 -14.52 21.44 28.62
N GLU A 635 -13.36 21.56 27.93
CA GLU A 635 -13.32 21.33 26.49
C GLU A 635 -13.67 19.89 26.13
N CYS A 636 -13.08 18.92 26.83
CA CYS A 636 -13.39 17.53 26.62
C CYS A 636 -14.87 17.20 26.89
N ALA A 637 -15.47 17.80 27.93
CA ALA A 637 -16.89 17.62 28.25
C ALA A 637 -17.83 18.34 27.25
N GLY A 638 -17.33 19.42 26.62
CA GLY A 638 -18.06 20.14 25.57
C GLY A 638 -18.13 19.39 24.24
N ILE A 639 -17.27 18.41 24.00
CA ILE A 639 -17.28 17.57 22.80
C ILE A 639 -18.27 16.42 23.01
N THR A 640 -19.46 16.52 22.41
CA THR A 640 -20.54 15.53 22.65
C THR A 640 -20.71 14.52 21.50
N ASP A 641 -20.28 14.85 20.31
CA ASP A 641 -20.37 14.05 19.08
C ASP A 641 -19.20 13.07 18.91
N LYS A 642 -18.16 13.22 19.72
CA LYS A 642 -16.96 12.36 19.75
C LYS A 642 -16.66 11.96 21.19
N GLN A 643 -15.61 11.18 21.38
CA GLN A 643 -15.31 10.61 22.69
C GLN A 643 -13.92 11.00 23.17
N THR A 644 -13.82 11.42 24.43
CA THR A 644 -12.55 11.62 25.14
C THR A 644 -12.49 10.70 26.36
N ILE A 645 -11.39 10.01 26.55
CA ILE A 645 -11.17 9.09 27.67
C ILE A 645 -9.90 9.52 28.40
N LEU A 646 -10.04 10.05 29.61
CA LEU A 646 -8.93 10.52 30.41
C LEU A 646 -8.68 9.57 31.59
N PHE A 647 -7.49 9.02 31.65
CA PHE A 647 -7.02 8.20 32.78
C PHE A 647 -6.28 9.12 33.75
N CYS A 648 -6.81 9.27 34.97
CA CYS A 648 -6.32 10.26 35.93
C CYS A 648 -6.01 9.61 37.28
N SER A 649 -4.94 10.06 37.92
CA SER A 649 -4.63 9.67 39.32
C SER A 649 -5.45 10.45 40.31
N SER A 650 -5.93 9.76 41.34
CA SER A 650 -6.71 10.33 42.48
C SER A 650 -5.84 11.00 43.53
N GLN A 651 -4.50 10.95 43.42
CA GLN A 651 -3.63 11.43 44.50
C GLN A 651 -3.66 12.94 44.70
N PRO A 652 -3.65 13.43 45.96
CA PRO A 652 -3.48 14.84 46.27
C PRO A 652 -2.07 15.31 45.82
N LYS A 653 -1.97 16.58 45.39
CA LYS A 653 -0.67 17.19 45.15
C LYS A 653 0.18 17.15 46.41
N THR A 654 1.32 16.46 46.36
CA THR A 654 2.37 16.60 47.36
C THR A 654 3.17 17.86 47.01
N GLU A 655 2.90 18.96 47.68
CA GLU A 655 3.86 20.10 47.77
C GLU A 655 3.79 20.79 49.13
N GLU A 656 4.89 20.70 49.79
CA GLU A 656 5.70 21.68 50.52
C GLU A 656 5.30 22.16 51.90
N ASN A 657 4.17 21.83 52.56
CA ASN A 657 4.07 22.12 53.99
C ASN A 657 3.21 21.13 54.74
N GLU A 658 3.76 20.48 55.77
CA GLU A 658 3.04 19.50 56.57
C GLU A 658 1.81 20.07 57.32
N GLU A 659 1.75 21.38 57.51
CA GLU A 659 0.62 22.05 58.18
C GLU A 659 -0.58 22.32 57.23
N GLU A 660 -0.40 22.28 55.90
CA GLU A 660 -1.49 22.37 54.91
C GLU A 660 -2.09 21.00 54.53
N LYS A 661 -1.43 19.89 54.90
CA LYS A 661 -1.92 18.50 54.66
C LYS A 661 -3.26 18.19 55.29
N GLU A 662 -3.62 18.81 56.41
CA GLU A 662 -4.90 18.59 57.07
C GLU A 662 -6.09 19.34 56.44
N LYS A 663 -5.83 20.33 55.59
CA LYS A 663 -6.87 21.12 54.88
C LYS A 663 -7.09 20.77 53.40
N LEU A 664 -6.20 20.07 52.75
CA LEU A 664 -6.28 19.72 51.33
C LEU A 664 -6.59 18.22 51.11
N GLY A 665 -7.55 17.69 51.85
CA GLY A 665 -8.07 16.33 51.64
C GLY A 665 -9.00 16.19 50.43
N SER A 666 -9.17 17.23 49.60
CA SER A 666 -9.99 17.13 48.39
C SER A 666 -9.15 16.65 47.20
N ASN A 667 -9.57 15.55 46.61
CA ASN A 667 -9.03 15.00 45.41
C ASN A 667 -9.23 16.00 44.27
N LEU A 668 -8.16 16.47 43.62
CA LEU A 668 -8.22 17.44 42.50
C LEU A 668 -9.26 17.01 41.42
N ILE A 669 -9.33 15.73 41.12
CA ILE A 669 -10.27 15.18 40.13
C ILE A 669 -11.72 15.27 40.64
N GLU A 670 -11.98 15.13 41.93
CA GLU A 670 -13.32 15.34 42.52
C GLU A 670 -13.72 16.80 42.45
N GLU A 671 -12.80 17.72 42.72
CA GLU A 671 -13.06 19.18 42.56
C GLU A 671 -13.37 19.53 41.12
N LEU A 672 -12.56 19.06 40.16
CA LEU A 672 -12.81 19.25 38.75
C LEU A 672 -14.14 18.64 38.31
N SER A 673 -14.48 17.44 38.83
CA SER A 673 -15.77 16.81 38.54
C SER A 673 -16.95 17.61 39.08
N ASN A 674 -16.81 18.23 40.25
CA ASN A 674 -17.83 19.11 40.82
C ASN A 674 -17.98 20.39 40.01
N ILE A 675 -16.88 20.99 39.59
CA ILE A 675 -16.90 22.17 38.66
C ILE A 675 -17.66 21.86 37.39
N LEU A 676 -17.44 20.68 36.79
CA LEU A 676 -18.15 20.27 35.56
C LEU A 676 -19.65 20.12 35.83
N LYS A 677 -20.03 19.48 36.98
CA LYS A 677 -21.45 19.35 37.35
C LYS A 677 -22.11 20.69 37.58
N ASP A 678 -21.45 21.63 38.27
CA ASP A 678 -21.97 22.98 38.55
C ASP A 678 -22.19 23.77 37.23
N LYS A 679 -21.38 23.50 36.19
CA LYS A 679 -21.53 24.06 34.86
C LYS A 679 -22.55 23.34 33.97
N GLY A 680 -23.17 22.26 34.46
CA GLY A 680 -24.12 21.45 33.72
C GLY A 680 -23.49 20.65 32.58
N LEU A 681 -22.20 20.36 32.63
CA LEU A 681 -21.49 19.57 31.66
C LEU A 681 -21.59 18.08 32.00
N ASN A 682 -21.92 17.28 31.00
CA ASN A 682 -22.07 15.82 31.17
C ASN A 682 -20.73 15.11 31.01
N PHE A 683 -20.48 14.15 31.91
CA PHE A 683 -19.33 13.24 31.80
C PHE A 683 -19.65 11.90 32.48
N ASN A 684 -18.93 10.87 32.08
CA ASN A 684 -19.00 9.53 32.68
C ASN A 684 -17.83 9.35 33.66
N TYR A 685 -18.11 9.03 34.91
CA TYR A 685 -17.07 8.80 35.91
C TYR A 685 -16.93 7.30 36.21
N ILE A 686 -15.72 6.78 36.05
CA ILE A 686 -15.39 5.36 36.22
C ILE A 686 -14.29 5.24 37.28
N GLY A 687 -14.66 4.86 38.48
CA GLY A 687 -13.71 4.57 39.56
C GLY A 687 -13.10 3.18 39.42
N ILE A 688 -11.78 3.08 39.56
CA ILE A 688 -11.06 1.81 39.48
C ILE A 688 -10.34 1.38 40.76
N ASP A 689 -10.69 2.00 41.87
CA ASP A 689 -10.12 1.63 43.15
C ASP A 689 -10.75 0.33 43.72
N PRO A 690 -9.97 -0.46 44.51
CA PRO A 690 -8.54 -0.27 44.78
C PRO A 690 -7.62 -0.75 43.68
N LYS A 691 -8.09 -1.56 42.74
CA LYS A 691 -7.31 -2.11 41.60
C LYS A 691 -8.17 -2.21 40.35
N ALA A 692 -7.52 -2.10 39.17
CA ALA A 692 -8.15 -2.30 37.87
C ALA A 692 -8.62 -3.74 37.64
N ILE A 693 -7.89 -4.73 38.18
CA ILE A 693 -8.22 -6.15 38.10
C ILE A 693 -8.78 -6.58 39.46
N THR A 694 -10.02 -7.04 39.47
CA THR A 694 -10.75 -7.49 40.67
C THR A 694 -11.25 -8.91 40.45
N LEU A 695 -11.55 -9.60 41.55
CA LEU A 695 -12.22 -10.90 41.53
C LEU A 695 -13.64 -10.72 40.98
N ILE A 696 -13.96 -11.50 39.95
CA ILE A 696 -15.33 -11.59 39.41
C ILE A 696 -16.01 -12.69 40.23
N ASN A 697 -16.99 -12.32 41.05
CA ASN A 697 -17.84 -13.30 41.71
C ASN A 697 -18.77 -13.94 40.67
N ASP A 698 -18.75 -15.27 40.59
CA ASP A 698 -19.65 -16.07 39.77
C ASP A 698 -21.13 -15.82 40.09
#